data_966a80825d77866662d1475ffe5b84e3
#
_entry.id   966a80825d77866662d1475ffe5b84e3
#
_cell.length_a   1.000
_cell.length_b   1.000
_cell.length_c   1.000
_cell.angle_alpha   90.00
_cell.angle_beta   90.00
_cell.angle_gamma   90.00
#
_symmetry.space_group_name_H-M   'P 1'
#
loop_
_entity.id
_entity.type
_entity.pdbx_description
1 polymer ?
#
loop_
_entity_poly.entity_id
_entity_poly.type
_entity_poly.pdbx_seq_one_letter_code
_entity_poly.pdbx_strand_id
1 'polypeptide(L)'
;MTTESMTTESITTELLSLPLDELLKRAAAVRDRRYGTRVTYSPKVFIPLTMLCQDKCGYCTFAQPPARLEAPYLTPEQVLDIARAGAAVGCHEALFTLGERPELRYRVAAQWLADHGYASTVEYLVAMCRLVRDEVGLLPHANAGALSRDELALLRPVSASQGMMLESLNADLDCHRGSPDKVPQRRLDTLEAAGELQIPFTTGILCGIGESRQDRVDALVAIAEAHRRWGHVQEVIVQNFLPKAGTAMHKSPPCPHDDYLEAIALARLILPEDIHLQVPPNLTDDFGELLNAGIDDWGGVSPVTADHVNPERPWPALERLTDVTEVAGHVLAPRLTIYPEFALDPERWLAEDMRFGVLDRSDAEGLGRDRDTATGDPSAEVWYSGADTEPPLVVEAPNVSATGALAELMRPATAAAGSAVRGAVAEVLDGVRMGQVPGEDEIVTLFGARGPEVRAVAALADELRREIVGDEVTWVSNRNINYTNVCTFKCRFCGFSKGPLSLNLRGNPYNLSLEEIAERVVEAKALGATEVCLQGGIHPKFDGDYYLAVTRIVHEAVPDMHIHGFTALEVTEGAKRNQEPLADYLRRMKEAGLKTLPGTAAEILDDEVRQVLCADKINTEEWLHAHRTAHEVGLRSNVTIMFGSIEHPRSWARHLLITRALQAETGGFTEFVPLPFVHMASPIYLQRASRRGPTFREVVLMHAIGRIVYRGAIDNVQASWVKLGLGGVRQLLRAGVNDLGGTLINENISRAAGAEHGQMATEADFRALVEPLGRRLVQRTTLYGRVDDAGHARIDTEASRNTGLNSALVAGA
;
A
#
# COMPACT_ATOMS: atom_id res chain seq x y z
N MET A 1 30.36 -21.18 25.60
CA MET A 1 30.99 -21.70 24.40
C MET A 1 31.11 -20.52 23.47
N THR A 2 32.33 -20.08 23.25
CA THR A 2 32.68 -18.94 22.38
C THR A 2 32.32 -19.29 20.94
N THR A 3 31.40 -18.56 20.36
CA THR A 3 31.12 -18.54 18.92
C THR A 3 32.38 -17.98 18.25
N GLU A 4 33.24 -18.84 17.72
CA GLU A 4 34.31 -18.46 16.80
C GLU A 4 33.62 -17.85 15.57
N SER A 5 33.95 -16.61 15.25
CA SER A 5 33.55 -15.91 14.02
C SER A 5 34.19 -16.68 12.85
N MET A 6 33.39 -17.51 12.17
CA MET A 6 33.84 -18.19 10.94
C MET A 6 34.11 -17.09 9.89
N THR A 7 35.25 -17.22 9.20
CA THR A 7 35.61 -16.33 8.09
C THR A 7 34.71 -16.62 6.87
N THR A 8 34.48 -15.64 6.01
CA THR A 8 33.73 -15.80 4.74
C THR A 8 34.25 -16.99 3.93
N GLU A 9 35.56 -17.20 3.89
CA GLU A 9 36.24 -18.32 3.21
C GLU A 9 35.87 -19.67 3.85
N SER A 10 35.72 -19.76 5.16
CA SER A 10 35.31 -20.98 5.85
C SER A 10 33.84 -21.33 5.56
N ILE A 11 32.99 -20.34 5.52
CA ILE A 11 31.54 -20.50 5.22
C ILE A 11 31.37 -20.98 3.78
N THR A 12 32.02 -20.32 2.81
CA THR A 12 31.91 -20.69 1.39
C THR A 12 32.46 -22.09 1.12
N THR A 13 33.55 -22.51 1.78
CA THR A 13 34.08 -23.86 1.68
C THR A 13 33.10 -24.90 2.22
N GLU A 14 32.45 -24.65 3.35
CA GLU A 14 31.40 -25.52 3.88
C GLU A 14 30.24 -25.65 2.87
N LEU A 15 29.70 -24.53 2.39
CA LEU A 15 28.56 -24.51 1.45
C LEU A 15 28.90 -25.31 0.16
N LEU A 16 30.11 -25.14 -0.38
CA LEU A 16 30.54 -25.85 -1.56
C LEU A 16 30.66 -27.38 -1.33
N SER A 17 30.73 -27.86 -0.11
CA SER A 17 30.80 -29.30 0.23
C SER A 17 29.41 -29.95 0.39
N LEU A 18 28.33 -29.15 0.48
CA LEU A 18 26.99 -29.67 0.72
C LEU A 18 26.36 -30.26 -0.55
N PRO A 19 25.51 -31.29 -0.41
CA PRO A 19 24.70 -31.79 -1.51
C PRO A 19 23.57 -30.77 -1.84
N LEU A 20 23.08 -30.82 -3.07
CA LEU A 20 22.10 -29.85 -3.61
C LEU A 20 20.83 -29.76 -2.75
N ASP A 21 20.25 -30.88 -2.34
CA ASP A 21 19.05 -30.94 -1.53
C ASP A 21 19.19 -30.25 -0.17
N GLU A 22 20.35 -30.31 0.45
CA GLU A 22 20.65 -29.62 1.70
C GLU A 22 20.84 -28.12 1.47
N LEU A 23 21.46 -27.70 0.36
CA LEU A 23 21.58 -26.29 -0.02
C LEU A 23 20.19 -25.67 -0.25
N LEU A 24 19.34 -26.34 -1.04
CA LEU A 24 17.97 -25.87 -1.32
C LEU A 24 17.17 -25.70 -0.03
N LYS A 25 17.20 -26.70 0.86
CA LYS A 25 16.51 -26.66 2.14
C LYS A 25 16.97 -25.48 3.00
N ARG A 26 18.28 -25.25 3.11
CA ARG A 26 18.85 -24.13 3.88
C ARG A 26 18.47 -22.79 3.26
N ALA A 27 18.55 -22.66 1.94
CA ALA A 27 18.21 -21.44 1.21
C ALA A 27 16.72 -21.08 1.36
N ALA A 28 15.82 -22.06 1.21
CA ALA A 28 14.40 -21.86 1.45
C ALA A 28 14.13 -21.39 2.89
N ALA A 29 14.78 -22.01 3.89
CA ALA A 29 14.62 -21.61 5.29
C ALA A 29 15.11 -20.19 5.59
N VAL A 30 16.17 -19.72 4.94
CA VAL A 30 16.64 -18.33 5.05
C VAL A 30 15.60 -17.37 4.47
N ARG A 31 15.11 -17.65 3.24
CA ARG A 31 14.07 -16.85 2.60
C ARG A 31 12.81 -16.78 3.46
N ASP A 32 12.28 -17.93 3.94
CA ASP A 32 11.04 -17.99 4.71
C ASP A 32 11.14 -17.23 6.04
N ARG A 33 12.30 -17.27 6.70
CA ARG A 33 12.54 -16.50 7.92
C ARG A 33 12.52 -14.99 7.66
N ARG A 34 13.07 -14.54 6.52
CA ARG A 34 13.21 -13.11 6.22
C ARG A 34 11.96 -12.53 5.55
N TYR A 35 11.40 -13.21 4.58
CA TYR A 35 10.33 -12.70 3.71
C TYR A 35 8.98 -13.42 3.90
N GLY A 36 8.95 -14.47 4.71
CA GLY A 36 7.74 -15.26 4.96
C GLY A 36 7.19 -15.90 3.68
N THR A 37 5.90 -15.72 3.47
CA THR A 37 5.20 -16.23 2.28
C THR A 37 5.29 -15.32 1.08
N ARG A 38 5.78 -14.08 1.22
CA ARG A 38 5.77 -13.06 0.16
C ARG A 38 6.83 -13.32 -0.90
N VAL A 39 6.41 -13.29 -2.16
CA VAL A 39 7.26 -13.26 -3.35
C VAL A 39 6.84 -12.06 -4.20
N THR A 40 7.79 -11.26 -4.64
CA THR A 40 7.52 -10.02 -5.37
C THR A 40 7.73 -10.14 -6.88
N TYR A 41 7.17 -9.19 -7.62
CA TYR A 41 7.43 -8.97 -9.05
C TYR A 41 7.28 -7.48 -9.37
N SER A 42 7.96 -7.00 -10.42
CA SER A 42 7.80 -5.62 -10.89
C SER A 42 7.01 -5.57 -12.19
N PRO A 43 5.79 -5.00 -12.21
CA PRO A 43 5.07 -4.71 -13.45
C PRO A 43 5.76 -3.56 -14.18
N LYS A 44 6.39 -3.86 -15.33
CA LYS A 44 7.23 -2.90 -16.05
C LYS A 44 7.10 -2.96 -17.58
N VAL A 45 7.59 -1.92 -18.22
CA VAL A 45 7.88 -1.93 -19.67
C VAL A 45 9.37 -1.88 -19.90
N PHE A 46 9.80 -2.59 -20.94
CA PHE A 46 11.20 -2.58 -21.40
C PHE A 46 11.35 -1.62 -22.57
N ILE A 47 12.23 -0.62 -22.42
CA ILE A 47 12.51 0.39 -23.43
C ILE A 47 13.91 0.16 -23.98
N PRO A 48 14.04 -0.48 -25.18
CA PRO A 48 15.33 -0.76 -25.79
C PRO A 48 15.89 0.50 -26.48
N LEU A 49 16.37 1.46 -25.68
CA LEU A 49 16.76 2.80 -26.16
C LEU A 49 17.72 2.75 -27.34
N THR A 50 18.68 1.83 -27.34
CA THR A 50 19.52 1.48 -28.47
C THR A 50 19.91 0.02 -28.41
N MET A 51 19.83 -0.66 -29.55
CA MET A 51 20.33 -2.03 -29.73
C MET A 51 21.76 -2.06 -30.31
N LEU A 52 22.39 -0.92 -30.56
CA LEU A 52 23.82 -0.84 -30.86
C LEU A 52 24.62 -0.98 -29.56
N CYS A 53 25.74 -1.72 -29.59
CA CYS A 53 26.60 -1.92 -28.43
C CYS A 53 28.07 -1.95 -28.85
N GLN A 54 28.97 -1.37 -28.03
CA GLN A 54 30.40 -1.53 -28.29
C GLN A 54 30.90 -2.95 -27.96
N ASP A 55 30.25 -3.65 -27.01
CA ASP A 55 30.61 -5.01 -26.61
C ASP A 55 30.20 -6.07 -27.65
N LYS A 56 30.82 -7.25 -27.54
CA LYS A 56 30.62 -8.42 -28.43
C LYS A 56 30.44 -9.69 -27.59
N CYS A 57 29.55 -9.67 -26.64
CA CYS A 57 29.33 -10.83 -25.77
C CYS A 57 28.82 -12.02 -26.57
N GLY A 58 29.49 -13.18 -26.40
CA GLY A 58 29.27 -14.39 -27.20
C GLY A 58 27.87 -15.00 -27.09
N TYR A 59 27.10 -14.63 -26.06
CA TYR A 59 25.73 -15.10 -25.76
C TYR A 59 24.64 -14.09 -26.11
N CYS A 60 24.98 -12.83 -26.38
CA CYS A 60 24.02 -11.74 -26.47
C CYS A 60 23.33 -11.69 -27.84
N THR A 61 22.00 -11.66 -27.85
CA THR A 61 21.15 -11.43 -29.02
C THR A 61 20.60 -10.01 -29.09
N PHE A 62 20.69 -9.24 -28.04
CA PHE A 62 20.19 -7.88 -27.95
C PHE A 62 20.97 -6.93 -28.87
N ALA A 63 22.30 -7.04 -28.88
CA ALA A 63 23.16 -6.20 -29.70
C ALA A 63 22.99 -6.52 -31.20
N GLN A 64 22.63 -5.52 -32.01
CA GLN A 64 22.42 -5.62 -33.45
C GLN A 64 23.41 -4.73 -34.21
N PRO A 65 23.87 -5.14 -35.40
CA PRO A 65 24.67 -4.26 -36.25
C PRO A 65 23.79 -3.14 -36.87
N PRO A 66 24.38 -1.96 -37.17
CA PRO A 66 23.63 -0.83 -37.72
C PRO A 66 22.79 -1.15 -38.96
N ALA A 67 23.25 -2.07 -39.80
CA ALA A 67 22.56 -2.45 -41.04
C ALA A 67 21.19 -3.17 -40.80
N ARG A 68 20.92 -3.60 -39.59
CA ARG A 68 19.65 -4.26 -39.21
C ARG A 68 18.67 -3.33 -38.49
N LEU A 69 19.08 -2.11 -38.17
CA LEU A 69 18.29 -1.15 -37.44
C LEU A 69 17.82 -0.02 -38.35
N GLU A 70 16.61 0.43 -38.18
CA GLU A 70 16.05 1.60 -38.89
C GLU A 70 16.73 2.90 -38.42
N ALA A 71 17.03 3.01 -37.15
CA ALA A 71 17.74 4.12 -36.54
C ALA A 71 18.67 3.64 -35.41
N PRO A 72 19.72 4.41 -35.08
CA PRO A 72 20.65 4.07 -34.00
C PRO A 72 20.01 4.06 -32.59
N TYR A 73 19.02 4.92 -32.37
CA TYR A 73 18.31 5.11 -31.11
C TYR A 73 16.81 5.22 -31.36
N LEU A 74 15.99 4.85 -30.37
CA LEU A 74 14.57 5.21 -30.36
C LEU A 74 14.42 6.73 -30.26
N THR A 75 13.42 7.28 -30.93
CA THR A 75 13.07 8.71 -30.80
C THR A 75 12.32 8.96 -29.50
N PRO A 76 12.24 10.23 -29.04
CA PRO A 76 11.45 10.57 -27.85
C PRO A 76 9.98 10.12 -27.95
N GLU A 77 9.37 10.23 -29.13
CA GLU A 77 7.98 9.80 -29.38
C GLU A 77 7.83 8.29 -29.20
N GLN A 78 8.77 7.50 -29.78
CA GLN A 78 8.76 6.04 -29.63
C GLN A 78 8.93 5.61 -28.15
N VAL A 79 9.79 6.30 -27.41
CA VAL A 79 9.97 6.08 -25.98
C VAL A 79 8.68 6.36 -25.21
N LEU A 80 8.01 7.49 -25.50
CA LEU A 80 6.74 7.85 -24.89
C LEU A 80 5.61 6.87 -25.23
N ASP A 81 5.54 6.40 -26.47
CA ASP A 81 4.51 5.43 -26.89
C ASP A 81 4.63 4.12 -26.11
N ILE A 82 5.84 3.59 -25.92
CA ILE A 82 6.09 2.39 -25.10
C ILE A 82 5.71 2.67 -23.63
N ALA A 83 6.15 3.80 -23.09
CA ALA A 83 5.88 4.15 -21.71
C ALA A 83 4.38 4.33 -21.42
N ARG A 84 3.65 5.02 -22.34
CA ARG A 84 2.19 5.21 -22.24
C ARG A 84 1.42 3.89 -22.32
N ALA A 85 1.84 2.99 -23.22
CA ALA A 85 1.24 1.66 -23.30
C ALA A 85 1.40 0.88 -21.99
N GLY A 86 2.57 0.99 -21.35
CA GLY A 86 2.81 0.37 -20.04
C GLY A 86 1.99 1.00 -18.92
N ALA A 87 1.95 2.33 -18.88
CA ALA A 87 1.14 3.04 -17.87
C ALA A 87 -0.35 2.67 -17.98
N ALA A 88 -0.88 2.55 -19.19
CA ALA A 88 -2.27 2.17 -19.46
C ALA A 88 -2.65 0.78 -18.90
N VAL A 89 -1.68 -0.13 -18.76
CA VAL A 89 -1.91 -1.47 -18.19
C VAL A 89 -1.43 -1.60 -16.74
N GLY A 90 -1.14 -0.47 -16.07
CA GLY A 90 -0.78 -0.44 -14.65
C GLY A 90 0.68 -0.78 -14.33
N CYS A 91 1.61 -0.64 -15.29
CA CYS A 91 3.03 -0.72 -14.97
C CYS A 91 3.46 0.46 -14.07
N HIS A 92 4.40 0.19 -13.17
CA HIS A 92 5.00 1.21 -12.32
C HIS A 92 6.36 1.66 -12.81
N GLU A 93 7.06 0.81 -13.55
CA GLU A 93 8.46 0.96 -13.94
C GLU A 93 8.63 1.06 -15.45
N ALA A 94 9.56 1.93 -15.87
CA ALA A 94 10.13 1.95 -17.21
C ALA A 94 11.61 1.52 -17.13
N LEU A 95 11.90 0.28 -17.51
CA LEU A 95 13.26 -0.25 -17.57
C LEU A 95 13.90 0.15 -18.88
N PHE A 96 14.88 1.04 -18.84
CA PHE A 96 15.72 1.37 -19.96
C PHE A 96 16.82 0.32 -20.12
N THR A 97 16.70 -0.51 -21.15
CA THR A 97 17.69 -1.49 -21.57
C THR A 97 18.40 -0.98 -22.81
N LEU A 98 19.71 -1.02 -22.83
CA LEU A 98 20.47 -0.48 -23.97
C LEU A 98 21.83 -1.14 -24.13
N GLY A 99 22.37 -1.07 -25.32
CA GLY A 99 23.77 -1.47 -25.57
C GLY A 99 24.74 -0.44 -25.02
N GLU A 100 25.86 -0.91 -24.48
CA GLU A 100 26.85 -0.07 -23.83
C GLU A 100 27.61 0.77 -24.83
N ARG A 101 27.67 2.09 -24.67
CA ARG A 101 28.49 3.11 -25.36
C ARG A 101 28.68 2.89 -26.86
N PRO A 102 27.59 2.73 -27.65
CA PRO A 102 27.72 2.43 -29.08
C PRO A 102 28.44 3.53 -29.87
N GLU A 103 28.41 4.78 -29.40
CA GLU A 103 29.12 5.91 -30.00
C GLU A 103 30.64 5.71 -30.05
N LEU A 104 31.21 4.91 -29.17
CA LEU A 104 32.65 4.61 -29.17
C LEU A 104 33.04 3.64 -30.27
N ARG A 105 32.08 2.89 -30.83
CA ARG A 105 32.32 1.87 -31.84
C ARG A 105 31.71 2.23 -33.19
N TYR A 106 30.52 2.83 -33.20
CA TYR A 106 29.75 3.08 -34.40
C TYR A 106 29.64 4.59 -34.70
N ARG A 107 30.26 5.04 -35.81
CA ARG A 107 30.16 6.45 -36.21
C ARG A 107 28.72 6.92 -36.42
N VAL A 108 27.81 6.02 -36.85
CA VAL A 108 26.38 6.36 -37.03
C VAL A 108 25.73 6.71 -35.69
N ALA A 109 26.09 6.07 -34.58
CA ALA A 109 25.59 6.40 -33.26
C ALA A 109 26.14 7.75 -32.80
N ALA A 110 27.44 7.99 -32.93
CA ALA A 110 28.06 9.27 -32.54
C ALA A 110 27.48 10.44 -33.36
N GLN A 111 27.27 10.23 -34.65
CA GLN A 111 26.68 11.27 -35.51
C GLN A 111 25.24 11.57 -35.14
N TRP A 112 24.43 10.53 -34.90
CA TRP A 112 23.04 10.70 -34.49
C TRP A 112 22.93 11.50 -33.17
N LEU A 113 23.75 11.17 -32.17
CA LEU A 113 23.78 11.92 -30.90
C LEU A 113 24.14 13.39 -31.14
N ALA A 114 25.18 13.65 -31.91
CA ALA A 114 25.62 15.04 -32.23
C ALA A 114 24.53 15.82 -32.97
N ASP A 115 23.85 15.21 -33.95
CA ASP A 115 22.76 15.83 -34.72
C ASP A 115 21.55 16.16 -33.83
N HIS A 116 21.37 15.46 -32.70
CA HIS A 116 20.31 15.68 -31.72
C HIS A 116 20.78 16.45 -30.47
N GLY A 117 22.02 16.92 -30.42
CA GLY A 117 22.55 17.77 -29.37
C GLY A 117 23.01 17.05 -28.10
N TYR A 118 23.33 15.75 -28.23
CA TYR A 118 23.84 14.94 -27.09
C TYR A 118 25.31 14.58 -27.32
N ALA A 119 26.10 14.61 -26.26
CA ALA A 119 27.50 14.22 -26.30
C ALA A 119 27.71 12.70 -26.12
N SER A 120 26.77 12.01 -25.48
CA SER A 120 26.89 10.59 -25.19
C SER A 120 25.51 9.89 -25.12
N THR A 121 25.52 8.55 -25.21
CA THR A 121 24.35 7.71 -24.96
C THR A 121 23.79 7.94 -23.55
N VAL A 122 24.64 8.17 -22.57
CA VAL A 122 24.20 8.42 -21.17
C VAL A 122 23.44 9.75 -21.08
N GLU A 123 23.90 10.81 -21.75
CA GLU A 123 23.13 12.08 -21.76
C GLU A 123 21.77 11.93 -22.43
N TYR A 124 21.68 11.15 -23.51
CA TYR A 124 20.40 10.85 -24.15
C TYR A 124 19.50 10.02 -23.22
N LEU A 125 20.03 9.02 -22.53
CA LEU A 125 19.31 8.24 -21.54
C LEU A 125 18.75 9.12 -20.40
N VAL A 126 19.55 10.06 -19.88
CA VAL A 126 19.10 11.04 -18.86
C VAL A 126 17.90 11.84 -19.38
N ALA A 127 17.95 12.31 -20.63
CA ALA A 127 16.86 13.05 -21.24
C ALA A 127 15.58 12.19 -21.37
N MET A 128 15.71 10.93 -21.76
CA MET A 128 14.57 10.01 -21.91
C MET A 128 13.99 9.55 -20.58
N CYS A 129 14.82 9.29 -19.57
CA CYS A 129 14.35 9.02 -18.20
C CYS A 129 13.53 10.20 -17.66
N ARG A 130 14.04 11.42 -17.83
CA ARG A 130 13.31 12.65 -17.44
C ARG A 130 11.97 12.76 -18.17
N LEU A 131 11.97 12.55 -19.48
CA LEU A 131 10.79 12.63 -20.34
C LEU A 131 9.70 11.63 -19.88
N VAL A 132 10.07 10.38 -19.63
CA VAL A 132 9.13 9.35 -19.16
C VAL A 132 8.61 9.66 -17.76
N ARG A 133 9.46 10.11 -16.85
CA ARG A 133 9.06 10.52 -15.49
C ARG A 133 8.05 11.68 -15.54
N ASP A 134 8.35 12.72 -16.31
CA ASP A 134 7.59 13.97 -16.30
C ASP A 134 6.27 13.87 -17.10
N GLU A 135 6.26 13.16 -18.24
CA GLU A 135 5.11 13.09 -19.16
C GLU A 135 4.20 11.88 -18.91
N VAL A 136 4.75 10.76 -18.40
CA VAL A 136 4.00 9.52 -18.20
C VAL A 136 3.91 9.16 -16.71
N GLY A 137 4.92 9.57 -15.94
CA GLY A 137 5.01 9.35 -14.53
C GLY A 137 5.50 7.95 -14.14
N LEU A 138 5.89 7.07 -15.05
CA LEU A 138 6.55 5.82 -14.70
C LEU A 138 7.89 6.08 -14.01
N LEU A 139 8.30 5.15 -13.14
CA LEU A 139 9.58 5.23 -12.45
C LEU A 139 10.69 4.65 -13.34
N PRO A 140 11.66 5.46 -13.83
CA PRO A 140 12.73 4.93 -14.63
C PRO A 140 13.70 4.09 -13.82
N HIS A 141 14.10 2.93 -14.38
CA HIS A 141 15.26 2.15 -14.00
C HIS A 141 16.28 2.20 -15.15
N ALA A 142 17.50 2.63 -14.86
CA ALA A 142 18.54 2.76 -15.87
C ALA A 142 19.51 1.57 -15.80
N ASN A 143 19.44 0.69 -16.80
CA ASN A 143 20.37 -0.44 -16.97
C ASN A 143 21.30 -0.18 -18.16
N ALA A 144 22.28 0.69 -17.96
CA ALA A 144 23.16 1.25 -18.98
C ALA A 144 24.57 0.61 -19.01
N GLY A 145 24.77 -0.51 -18.30
CA GLY A 145 26.05 -1.20 -18.22
C GLY A 145 27.05 -0.54 -17.27
N ALA A 146 28.34 -0.67 -17.58
CA ALA A 146 29.41 -0.16 -16.71
C ALA A 146 29.56 1.36 -16.86
N LEU A 147 29.19 2.10 -15.82
CA LEU A 147 29.21 3.56 -15.76
C LEU A 147 30.28 4.08 -14.81
N SER A 148 30.80 5.26 -15.11
CA SER A 148 31.62 6.03 -14.18
C SER A 148 30.78 6.66 -13.07
N ARG A 149 31.42 7.06 -11.96
CA ARG A 149 30.75 7.76 -10.86
C ARG A 149 29.98 9.01 -11.31
N ASP A 150 30.55 9.79 -12.24
CA ASP A 150 29.91 11.01 -12.74
C ASP A 150 28.67 10.68 -13.61
N GLU A 151 28.69 9.62 -14.42
CA GLU A 151 27.55 9.16 -15.21
C GLU A 151 26.41 8.62 -14.32
N LEU A 152 26.75 7.85 -13.26
CA LEU A 152 25.78 7.40 -12.28
C LEU A 152 25.12 8.61 -11.57
N ALA A 153 25.90 9.64 -11.23
CA ALA A 153 25.42 10.85 -10.60
C ALA A 153 24.49 11.66 -11.52
N LEU A 154 24.71 11.68 -12.83
CA LEU A 154 23.82 12.31 -13.81
C LEU A 154 22.46 11.61 -13.90
N LEU A 155 22.42 10.29 -13.77
CA LEU A 155 21.19 9.48 -13.81
C LEU A 155 20.40 9.53 -12.51
N ARG A 156 21.04 9.72 -11.36
CA ARG A 156 20.38 9.68 -10.04
C ARG A 156 19.16 10.60 -9.91
N PRO A 157 19.13 11.84 -10.42
CA PRO A 157 17.96 12.72 -10.33
C PRO A 157 16.77 12.28 -11.19
N VAL A 158 16.97 11.40 -12.15
CA VAL A 158 15.95 11.01 -13.15
C VAL A 158 15.60 9.52 -13.14
N SER A 159 16.23 8.74 -12.26
CA SER A 159 15.96 7.32 -12.08
C SER A 159 15.73 6.97 -10.61
N ALA A 160 14.78 6.07 -10.33
CA ALA A 160 14.56 5.60 -8.96
C ALA A 160 15.60 4.54 -8.56
N SER A 161 16.10 3.77 -9.51
CA SER A 161 17.17 2.79 -9.34
C SER A 161 18.01 2.69 -10.60
N GLN A 162 19.18 2.09 -10.45
CA GLN A 162 20.08 1.81 -11.57
C GLN A 162 20.58 0.36 -11.47
N GLY A 163 21.12 -0.17 -12.56
CA GLY A 163 21.61 -1.55 -12.56
C GLY A 163 22.70 -1.82 -13.58
N MET A 164 23.47 -2.86 -13.27
CA MET A 164 24.50 -3.41 -14.16
C MET A 164 24.82 -4.83 -13.68
N MET A 165 24.70 -5.82 -14.58
CA MET A 165 25.04 -7.21 -14.27
C MET A 165 26.54 -7.39 -14.11
N LEU A 166 27.02 -7.83 -12.95
CA LEU A 166 28.44 -8.18 -12.75
C LEU A 166 28.83 -9.38 -13.62
N GLU A 167 27.91 -10.35 -13.75
CA GLU A 167 27.99 -11.61 -14.49
C GLU A 167 29.02 -12.59 -13.94
N SER A 168 30.30 -12.23 -13.93
CA SER A 168 31.39 -13.05 -13.39
C SER A 168 32.61 -12.19 -13.08
N LEU A 169 33.46 -12.66 -12.16
CA LEU A 169 34.78 -12.07 -11.89
C LEU A 169 35.91 -12.73 -12.72
N ASN A 170 35.59 -13.76 -13.50
CA ASN A 170 36.57 -14.44 -14.34
C ASN A 170 36.85 -13.59 -15.61
N ALA A 171 38.01 -12.97 -15.65
CA ALA A 171 38.47 -12.12 -16.78
C ALA A 171 38.77 -12.90 -18.07
N ASP A 172 38.99 -14.22 -17.96
CA ASP A 172 39.46 -15.08 -19.07
C ASP A 172 38.30 -15.78 -19.80
N LEU A 173 37.05 -15.43 -19.53
CA LEU A 173 35.89 -16.00 -20.21
C LEU A 173 35.90 -15.66 -21.70
N ASP A 174 35.95 -16.71 -22.55
CA ASP A 174 35.95 -16.57 -24.01
C ASP A 174 34.73 -15.80 -24.54
N CYS A 175 33.58 -15.90 -23.89
CA CYS A 175 32.35 -15.23 -24.24
C CYS A 175 32.42 -13.69 -24.11
N HIS A 176 33.37 -13.18 -23.33
CA HIS A 176 33.61 -11.75 -23.12
C HIS A 176 34.75 -11.18 -24.01
N ARG A 177 35.39 -12.01 -24.83
CA ARG A 177 36.47 -11.56 -25.66
C ARG A 177 36.03 -10.45 -26.64
N GLY A 178 36.66 -9.28 -26.54
CA GLY A 178 36.32 -8.10 -27.36
C GLY A 178 35.18 -7.26 -26.82
N SER A 179 34.86 -7.43 -25.53
CA SER A 179 33.89 -6.67 -24.81
C SER A 179 34.56 -5.81 -23.71
N PRO A 180 34.97 -4.57 -24.03
CA PRO A 180 35.79 -3.75 -23.12
C PRO A 180 35.04 -3.37 -21.79
N ASP A 181 33.72 -3.37 -21.80
CA ASP A 181 32.92 -3.06 -20.60
C ASP A 181 32.64 -4.30 -19.73
N LYS A 182 33.06 -5.51 -20.17
CA LYS A 182 32.97 -6.77 -19.41
C LYS A 182 34.18 -7.05 -18.55
N VAL A 183 35.13 -6.13 -18.46
CA VAL A 183 36.29 -6.25 -17.55
C VAL A 183 35.78 -6.24 -16.12
N PRO A 184 36.03 -7.28 -15.29
CA PRO A 184 35.45 -7.37 -13.94
C PRO A 184 35.73 -6.17 -13.05
N GLN A 185 36.95 -5.63 -13.05
CA GLN A 185 37.31 -4.47 -12.22
C GLN A 185 36.44 -3.25 -12.56
N ARG A 186 36.17 -2.98 -13.85
CA ARG A 186 35.35 -1.86 -14.27
C ARG A 186 33.92 -1.98 -13.74
N ARG A 187 33.39 -3.21 -13.70
CA ARG A 187 32.05 -3.48 -13.15
C ARG A 187 32.01 -3.37 -11.64
N LEU A 188 33.07 -3.82 -10.96
CA LEU A 188 33.21 -3.58 -9.52
C LEU A 188 33.32 -2.10 -9.19
N ASP A 189 34.08 -1.31 -9.96
CA ASP A 189 34.19 0.13 -9.79
C ASP A 189 32.82 0.83 -9.93
N THR A 190 31.97 0.37 -10.89
CA THR A 190 30.60 0.87 -11.04
C THR A 190 29.74 0.52 -9.83
N LEU A 191 29.83 -0.71 -9.32
CA LEU A 191 29.08 -1.17 -8.15
C LEU A 191 29.47 -0.35 -6.90
N GLU A 192 30.76 -0.13 -6.67
CA GLU A 192 31.26 0.69 -5.56
C GLU A 192 30.79 2.16 -5.69
N ALA A 193 30.91 2.74 -6.87
CA ALA A 193 30.49 4.12 -7.12
C ALA A 193 28.95 4.33 -6.92
N ALA A 194 28.15 3.32 -7.26
CA ALA A 194 26.72 3.34 -6.99
C ALA A 194 26.42 3.38 -5.48
N GLY A 195 27.21 2.61 -4.70
CA GLY A 195 27.12 2.62 -3.23
C GLY A 195 27.51 3.96 -2.62
N GLU A 196 28.63 4.55 -3.05
CA GLU A 196 29.05 5.88 -2.62
C GLU A 196 28.00 6.97 -2.88
N LEU A 197 27.27 6.84 -4.00
CA LEU A 197 26.22 7.77 -4.40
C LEU A 197 24.85 7.46 -3.78
N GLN A 198 24.75 6.40 -2.96
CA GLN A 198 23.50 5.95 -2.37
C GLN A 198 22.39 5.75 -3.41
N ILE A 199 22.71 4.95 -4.44
CA ILE A 199 21.77 4.59 -5.51
C ILE A 199 21.29 3.16 -5.24
N PRO A 200 19.97 2.89 -5.11
CA PRO A 200 19.44 1.53 -5.09
C PRO A 200 19.86 0.81 -6.38
N PHE A 201 20.64 -0.27 -6.25
CA PHE A 201 21.35 -0.85 -7.37
C PHE A 201 21.03 -2.32 -7.59
N THR A 202 20.74 -2.68 -8.83
CA THR A 202 20.51 -4.05 -9.28
C THR A 202 21.80 -4.60 -9.91
N THR A 203 22.20 -5.80 -9.52
CA THR A 203 23.31 -6.52 -10.13
C THR A 203 23.01 -8.02 -10.25
N GLY A 204 23.96 -8.85 -10.64
CA GLY A 204 23.70 -10.28 -10.73
C GLY A 204 24.80 -11.06 -11.40
N ILE A 205 24.61 -12.37 -11.48
CA ILE A 205 25.50 -13.33 -12.11
C ILE A 205 24.79 -14.04 -13.27
N LEU A 206 25.57 -14.50 -14.24
CA LEU A 206 25.12 -15.31 -15.38
C LEU A 206 25.76 -16.69 -15.33
N CYS A 207 24.93 -17.72 -15.22
CA CYS A 207 25.36 -19.09 -15.05
C CYS A 207 25.37 -19.86 -16.38
N GLY A 208 26.44 -20.65 -16.65
CA GLY A 208 26.57 -21.50 -17.84
C GLY A 208 27.28 -20.83 -19.01
N ILE A 209 28.04 -19.76 -18.80
CA ILE A 209 28.82 -19.06 -19.83
C ILE A 209 30.30 -19.52 -19.92
N GLY A 210 30.66 -20.56 -19.19
CA GLY A 210 32.02 -21.10 -19.10
C GLY A 210 32.72 -20.83 -17.77
N GLU A 211 32.06 -20.18 -16.84
CA GLU A 211 32.52 -19.95 -15.47
C GLU A 211 32.49 -21.24 -14.65
N SER A 212 33.38 -21.34 -13.67
CA SER A 212 33.39 -22.41 -12.68
C SER A 212 32.40 -22.10 -11.52
N ARG A 213 32.11 -23.13 -10.72
CA ARG A 213 31.35 -22.99 -9.46
C ARG A 213 32.01 -21.98 -8.50
N GLN A 214 33.38 -21.99 -8.44
CA GLN A 214 34.12 -21.03 -7.62
C GLN A 214 33.97 -19.60 -8.14
N ASP A 215 33.99 -19.38 -9.46
CA ASP A 215 33.79 -18.04 -10.05
C ASP A 215 32.44 -17.44 -9.66
N ARG A 216 31.36 -18.26 -9.56
CA ARG A 216 30.04 -17.83 -9.08
C ARG A 216 30.10 -17.38 -7.62
N VAL A 217 30.74 -18.17 -6.75
CA VAL A 217 30.93 -17.84 -5.33
C VAL A 217 31.72 -16.54 -5.18
N ASP A 218 32.84 -16.40 -5.90
CA ASP A 218 33.69 -15.22 -5.83
C ASP A 218 32.91 -13.94 -6.23
N ALA A 219 32.10 -14.03 -7.28
CA ALA A 219 31.23 -12.93 -7.71
C ALA A 219 30.17 -12.57 -6.64
N LEU A 220 29.52 -13.56 -6.05
CA LEU A 220 28.53 -13.35 -4.97
C LEU A 220 29.18 -12.75 -3.71
N VAL A 221 30.37 -13.19 -3.34
CA VAL A 221 31.13 -12.63 -2.20
C VAL A 221 31.49 -11.17 -2.47
N ALA A 222 31.95 -10.82 -3.66
CA ALA A 222 32.26 -9.43 -4.01
C ALA A 222 31.04 -8.52 -3.96
N ILE A 223 29.86 -8.99 -4.43
CA ILE A 223 28.59 -8.27 -4.32
C ILE A 223 28.22 -8.09 -2.83
N ALA A 224 28.32 -9.16 -2.04
CA ALA A 224 28.04 -9.11 -0.61
C ALA A 224 28.93 -8.13 0.15
N GLU A 225 30.22 -8.07 -0.20
CA GLU A 225 31.18 -7.13 0.40
C GLU A 225 30.84 -5.66 0.05
N ALA A 226 30.50 -5.38 -1.20
CA ALA A 226 30.06 -4.05 -1.61
C ALA A 226 28.78 -3.64 -0.88
N HIS A 227 27.81 -4.55 -0.76
CA HIS A 227 26.58 -4.29 -0.01
C HIS A 227 26.84 -4.06 1.49
N ARG A 228 27.65 -4.88 2.15
CA ARG A 228 28.00 -4.68 3.57
C ARG A 228 28.64 -3.31 3.85
N ARG A 229 29.34 -2.76 2.85
CA ARG A 229 29.97 -1.44 2.94
C ARG A 229 28.99 -0.29 2.80
N TRP A 230 28.04 -0.40 1.87
CA TRP A 230 27.17 0.71 1.46
C TRP A 230 25.68 0.49 1.70
N GLY A 231 25.21 -0.74 1.75
CA GLY A 231 23.79 -1.10 1.90
C GLY A 231 22.93 -0.82 0.66
N HIS A 232 23.52 -0.73 -0.53
CA HIS A 232 22.88 -0.20 -1.74
C HIS A 232 22.39 -1.24 -2.73
N VAL A 233 22.88 -2.48 -2.67
CA VAL A 233 22.45 -3.55 -3.57
C VAL A 233 21.05 -4.00 -3.14
N GLN A 234 20.04 -3.63 -3.91
CA GLN A 234 18.67 -3.97 -3.59
C GLN A 234 18.29 -5.38 -4.02
N GLU A 235 18.81 -5.85 -5.15
CA GLU A 235 18.55 -7.19 -5.68
C GLU A 235 19.75 -7.76 -6.42
N VAL A 236 19.85 -9.08 -6.39
CA VAL A 236 20.78 -9.87 -7.17
C VAL A 236 20.02 -10.81 -8.09
N ILE A 237 20.26 -10.71 -9.39
CA ILE A 237 19.65 -11.55 -10.41
C ILE A 237 20.57 -12.75 -10.66
N VAL A 238 20.06 -13.96 -10.47
CA VAL A 238 20.73 -15.17 -10.94
C VAL A 238 20.07 -15.59 -12.25
N GLN A 239 20.81 -15.48 -13.35
CA GLN A 239 20.30 -15.75 -14.68
C GLN A 239 20.99 -16.99 -15.29
N ASN A 240 20.23 -17.88 -15.91
CA ASN A 240 20.76 -19.03 -16.64
C ASN A 240 21.03 -18.72 -18.10
N PHE A 241 22.11 -19.21 -18.63
CA PHE A 241 22.44 -19.15 -20.05
C PHE A 241 21.62 -20.17 -20.84
N LEU A 242 20.99 -19.67 -21.93
CA LEU A 242 20.37 -20.49 -22.96
C LEU A 242 21.06 -20.23 -24.32
N PRO A 243 21.42 -21.27 -25.08
CA PRO A 243 22.03 -21.10 -26.41
C PRO A 243 21.07 -20.48 -27.40
N LYS A 244 21.50 -19.46 -28.13
CA LYS A 244 20.64 -18.68 -29.04
C LYS A 244 21.17 -18.68 -30.45
N ALA A 245 20.29 -18.88 -31.43
CA ALA A 245 20.64 -18.81 -32.83
C ALA A 245 21.27 -17.45 -33.19
N GLY A 246 22.33 -17.45 -34.00
CA GLY A 246 23.00 -16.23 -34.43
C GLY A 246 24.03 -15.66 -33.47
N THR A 247 24.23 -16.26 -32.30
CA THR A 247 25.31 -15.92 -31.34
C THR A 247 26.53 -16.79 -31.51
N ALA A 248 27.66 -16.36 -30.97
CA ALA A 248 28.88 -17.18 -30.98
C ALA A 248 28.71 -18.48 -30.19
N MET A 249 27.91 -18.43 -29.13
CA MET A 249 27.64 -19.56 -28.21
C MET A 249 26.41 -20.40 -28.60
N HIS A 250 25.91 -20.29 -29.85
CA HIS A 250 24.73 -21.03 -30.31
C HIS A 250 24.83 -22.56 -30.23
N LYS A 251 26.05 -23.11 -30.11
CA LYS A 251 26.33 -24.56 -29.99
C LYS A 251 26.78 -24.93 -28.58
N SER A 252 26.92 -23.97 -27.66
CA SER A 252 27.28 -24.26 -26.29
C SER A 252 26.08 -24.95 -25.59
N PRO A 253 26.33 -25.87 -24.63
CA PRO A 253 25.24 -26.45 -23.86
C PRO A 253 24.52 -25.35 -23.03
N PRO A 254 23.23 -25.50 -22.76
CA PRO A 254 22.53 -24.62 -21.79
C PRO A 254 23.12 -24.86 -20.38
N CYS A 255 22.90 -23.91 -19.48
CA CYS A 255 23.20 -24.13 -18.06
C CYS A 255 22.42 -25.36 -17.55
N PRO A 256 23.08 -26.37 -16.96
CA PRO A 256 22.39 -27.51 -16.37
C PRO A 256 21.42 -27.04 -15.28
N HIS A 257 20.26 -27.69 -15.18
CA HIS A 257 19.21 -27.27 -14.24
C HIS A 257 19.67 -27.33 -12.78
N ASP A 258 20.34 -28.44 -12.40
CA ASP A 258 20.87 -28.62 -11.04
C ASP A 258 21.93 -27.55 -10.70
N ASP A 259 22.80 -27.21 -11.66
CA ASP A 259 23.80 -26.15 -11.49
C ASP A 259 23.17 -24.79 -11.30
N TYR A 260 22.02 -24.56 -11.96
CA TYR A 260 21.25 -23.33 -11.80
C TYR A 260 20.56 -23.22 -10.44
N LEU A 261 19.90 -24.30 -10.00
CA LEU A 261 19.30 -24.37 -8.65
C LEU A 261 20.37 -24.20 -7.57
N GLU A 262 21.54 -24.84 -7.74
CA GLU A 262 22.68 -24.67 -6.84
C GLU A 262 23.16 -23.22 -6.79
N ALA A 263 23.31 -22.56 -7.93
CA ALA A 263 23.75 -21.15 -7.98
C ALA A 263 22.77 -20.21 -7.25
N ILE A 264 21.46 -20.45 -7.38
CA ILE A 264 20.43 -19.70 -6.67
C ILE A 264 20.53 -19.94 -5.16
N ALA A 265 20.63 -21.19 -4.73
CA ALA A 265 20.74 -21.53 -3.32
C ALA A 265 22.04 -20.98 -2.68
N LEU A 266 23.17 -21.06 -3.38
CA LEU A 266 24.41 -20.43 -2.94
C LEU A 266 24.29 -18.92 -2.84
N ALA A 267 23.62 -18.28 -3.80
CA ALA A 267 23.35 -16.83 -3.75
C ALA A 267 22.57 -16.47 -2.49
N ARG A 268 21.47 -17.18 -2.17
CA ARG A 268 20.70 -16.93 -0.94
C ARG A 268 21.51 -17.11 0.35
N LEU A 269 22.44 -18.06 0.37
CA LEU A 269 23.21 -18.40 1.57
C LEU A 269 24.47 -17.53 1.75
N ILE A 270 25.02 -16.93 0.67
CA ILE A 270 26.21 -16.07 0.70
C ILE A 270 25.88 -14.60 0.85
N LEU A 271 24.82 -14.16 0.16
CA LEU A 271 24.40 -12.76 0.19
C LEU A 271 23.80 -12.38 1.57
N PRO A 272 23.97 -11.13 2.02
CA PRO A 272 23.20 -10.61 3.14
C PRO A 272 21.69 -10.85 2.99
N GLU A 273 21.01 -11.14 4.11
CA GLU A 273 19.59 -11.53 4.09
C GLU A 273 18.64 -10.40 3.63
N ASP A 274 19.12 -9.17 3.64
CA ASP A 274 18.39 -7.97 3.18
C ASP A 274 18.55 -7.68 1.67
N ILE A 275 19.35 -8.46 0.96
CA ILE A 275 19.38 -8.45 -0.51
C ILE A 275 18.29 -9.37 -1.05
N HIS A 276 17.45 -8.83 -1.93
CA HIS A 276 16.45 -9.63 -2.64
C HIS A 276 17.09 -10.49 -3.72
N LEU A 277 16.62 -11.72 -3.85
CA LEU A 277 17.13 -12.67 -4.83
C LEU A 277 16.09 -12.91 -5.92
N GLN A 278 16.45 -12.49 -7.13
CA GLN A 278 15.59 -12.55 -8.31
C GLN A 278 16.04 -13.62 -9.29
N VAL A 279 15.05 -14.28 -9.90
CA VAL A 279 15.25 -15.09 -11.11
C VAL A 279 14.20 -14.78 -12.17
N PRO A 280 14.56 -14.69 -13.47
CA PRO A 280 13.60 -14.49 -14.55
C PRO A 280 12.70 -15.73 -14.76
N PRO A 281 11.37 -15.62 -14.66
CA PRO A 281 10.48 -16.80 -14.76
C PRO A 281 10.32 -17.33 -16.20
N ASN A 282 10.65 -16.54 -17.22
CA ASN A 282 10.54 -16.93 -18.62
C ASN A 282 11.67 -17.80 -19.13
N LEU A 283 12.78 -17.93 -18.41
CA LEU A 283 13.96 -18.68 -18.86
C LEU A 283 13.94 -20.17 -18.46
N THR A 284 12.94 -20.61 -17.72
CA THR A 284 12.76 -21.98 -17.24
C THR A 284 11.32 -22.42 -17.49
N ASP A 285 11.12 -23.64 -18.01
CA ASP A 285 9.78 -24.14 -18.36
C ASP A 285 8.93 -24.41 -17.11
N ASP A 286 9.55 -24.97 -16.06
CA ASP A 286 8.95 -25.17 -14.73
C ASP A 286 9.63 -24.24 -13.73
N PHE A 287 9.23 -22.95 -13.77
CA PHE A 287 9.83 -21.95 -12.89
C PHE A 287 9.35 -22.06 -11.43
N GLY A 288 8.32 -22.86 -11.12
CA GLY A 288 7.84 -23.06 -9.76
C GLY A 288 8.89 -23.70 -8.84
N GLU A 289 9.76 -24.56 -9.38
CA GLU A 289 10.85 -25.17 -8.62
C GLU A 289 11.89 -24.16 -8.11
N LEU A 290 12.02 -23.01 -8.77
CA LEU A 290 12.99 -21.97 -8.39
C LEU A 290 12.66 -21.34 -7.02
N LEU A 291 11.38 -21.40 -6.59
CA LEU A 291 10.98 -20.99 -5.24
C LEU A 291 11.65 -21.84 -4.16
N ASN A 292 11.83 -23.12 -4.41
CA ASN A 292 12.51 -24.04 -3.47
C ASN A 292 14.01 -23.73 -3.32
N ALA A 293 14.59 -23.00 -4.28
CA ALA A 293 15.99 -22.58 -4.22
C ALA A 293 16.20 -21.27 -3.41
N GLY A 294 15.14 -20.68 -2.87
CA GLY A 294 15.22 -19.56 -1.94
C GLY A 294 15.07 -18.17 -2.55
N ILE A 295 14.48 -18.05 -3.74
CA ILE A 295 14.14 -16.74 -4.31
C ILE A 295 12.96 -16.10 -3.58
N ASP A 296 12.91 -14.78 -3.60
CA ASP A 296 11.80 -13.97 -3.10
C ASP A 296 11.29 -12.96 -4.12
N ASP A 297 11.83 -12.98 -5.35
CA ASP A 297 11.42 -12.07 -6.41
C ASP A 297 11.46 -12.72 -7.80
N TRP A 298 10.42 -12.49 -8.60
CA TRP A 298 10.34 -12.93 -9.99
C TRP A 298 10.89 -11.90 -10.98
N GLY A 299 11.29 -10.74 -10.50
CA GLY A 299 11.80 -9.66 -11.32
C GLY A 299 10.75 -8.95 -12.16
N GLY A 300 11.20 -8.45 -13.28
CA GLY A 300 10.34 -7.69 -14.20
C GLY A 300 9.46 -8.58 -15.06
N VAL A 301 8.16 -8.30 -15.06
CA VAL A 301 7.20 -8.93 -15.97
C VAL A 301 6.49 -7.84 -16.76
N SER A 302 6.50 -7.94 -18.09
CA SER A 302 5.85 -6.97 -18.96
C SER A 302 4.59 -7.55 -19.61
N PRO A 303 3.44 -6.88 -19.43
CA PRO A 303 2.22 -7.26 -20.15
C PRO A 303 2.17 -6.78 -21.61
N VAL A 304 3.06 -5.85 -22.02
CA VAL A 304 3.01 -5.18 -23.34
C VAL A 304 4.28 -5.28 -24.15
N THR A 305 5.45 -5.44 -23.52
CA THR A 305 6.73 -5.54 -24.24
C THR A 305 7.32 -6.94 -24.15
N ALA A 306 7.90 -7.41 -25.23
CA ALA A 306 8.65 -8.67 -25.24
C ALA A 306 9.94 -8.54 -24.40
N ASP A 307 10.49 -9.67 -23.98
CA ASP A 307 11.88 -9.71 -23.53
C ASP A 307 12.81 -9.50 -24.72
N HIS A 308 13.42 -8.32 -24.80
CA HIS A 308 14.32 -7.97 -25.90
C HIS A 308 15.66 -8.74 -25.87
N VAL A 309 16.00 -9.32 -24.73
CA VAL A 309 17.19 -10.17 -24.57
C VAL A 309 16.89 -11.62 -24.93
N ASN A 310 15.67 -12.09 -24.62
CA ASN A 310 15.22 -13.46 -24.87
C ASN A 310 13.88 -13.45 -25.64
N PRO A 311 13.80 -12.93 -26.87
CA PRO A 311 12.54 -12.71 -27.57
C PRO A 311 11.79 -14.02 -27.90
N GLU A 312 12.45 -15.16 -27.85
CA GLU A 312 11.88 -16.49 -28.02
C GLU A 312 11.21 -17.03 -26.75
N ARG A 313 11.36 -16.35 -25.62
CA ARG A 313 10.80 -16.71 -24.31
C ARG A 313 9.89 -15.60 -23.80
N PRO A 314 8.57 -15.66 -24.10
CA PRO A 314 7.63 -14.65 -23.63
C PRO A 314 7.48 -14.68 -22.12
N TRP A 315 7.15 -13.53 -21.54
CA TRP A 315 6.78 -13.45 -20.12
C TRP A 315 5.56 -14.31 -19.82
N PRO A 316 5.52 -14.99 -18.66
CA PRO A 316 4.30 -15.65 -18.24
C PRO A 316 3.18 -14.63 -18.03
N ALA A 317 1.94 -15.03 -18.33
CA ALA A 317 0.79 -14.25 -17.92
C ALA A 317 0.76 -14.09 -16.38
N LEU A 318 0.29 -12.96 -15.90
CA LEU A 318 0.29 -12.67 -14.46
C LEU A 318 -0.52 -13.69 -13.66
N GLU A 319 -1.63 -14.16 -14.22
CA GLU A 319 -2.46 -15.21 -13.63
C GLU A 319 -1.65 -16.50 -13.41
N ARG A 320 -0.88 -16.93 -14.41
CA ARG A 320 -0.01 -18.11 -14.28
C ARG A 320 1.08 -17.91 -13.24
N LEU A 321 1.67 -16.69 -13.18
CA LEU A 321 2.69 -16.38 -12.18
C LEU A 321 2.09 -16.44 -10.77
N THR A 322 0.86 -15.91 -10.60
CA THR A 322 0.11 -15.98 -9.35
C THR A 322 -0.17 -17.42 -8.96
N ASP A 323 -0.75 -18.21 -9.88
CA ASP A 323 -1.11 -19.61 -9.63
C ASP A 323 0.09 -20.45 -9.19
N VAL A 324 1.22 -20.34 -9.91
CA VAL A 324 2.46 -21.07 -9.57
C VAL A 324 2.98 -20.66 -8.19
N THR A 325 2.94 -19.37 -7.88
CA THR A 325 3.39 -18.85 -6.58
C THR A 325 2.48 -19.34 -5.44
N GLU A 326 1.15 -19.31 -5.64
CA GLU A 326 0.17 -19.77 -4.63
C GLU A 326 0.21 -21.30 -4.43
N VAL A 327 0.40 -22.09 -5.49
CA VAL A 327 0.55 -23.56 -5.40
C VAL A 327 1.79 -23.93 -4.59
N ALA A 328 2.86 -23.14 -4.69
CA ALA A 328 4.06 -23.33 -3.88
C ALA A 328 3.89 -22.88 -2.41
N GLY A 329 2.73 -22.31 -2.05
CA GLY A 329 2.43 -21.86 -0.69
C GLY A 329 2.87 -20.43 -0.38
N HIS A 330 3.14 -19.64 -1.42
CA HIS A 330 3.55 -18.25 -1.32
C HIS A 330 2.46 -17.31 -1.86
N VAL A 331 2.59 -16.00 -1.60
CA VAL A 331 1.69 -14.97 -2.11
C VAL A 331 2.46 -13.99 -2.99
N LEU A 332 1.89 -13.67 -4.14
CA LEU A 332 2.49 -12.73 -5.09
C LEU A 332 2.14 -11.28 -4.72
N ALA A 333 3.15 -10.40 -4.72
CA ALA A 333 2.96 -8.97 -4.45
C ALA A 333 3.65 -8.11 -5.52
N PRO A 334 3.02 -7.05 -6.03
CA PRO A 334 3.69 -6.09 -6.90
C PRO A 334 4.69 -5.26 -6.08
N ARG A 335 5.87 -4.98 -6.66
CA ARG A 335 6.80 -3.99 -6.13
C ARG A 335 7.05 -2.85 -7.13
N LEU A 336 7.66 -1.80 -6.64
CA LEU A 336 8.20 -0.73 -7.48
C LEU A 336 9.55 -1.16 -8.10
N THR A 337 10.18 -0.25 -8.83
CA THR A 337 11.57 -0.44 -9.29
C THR A 337 12.58 -0.42 -8.14
N ILE A 338 12.17 -0.02 -6.95
CA ILE A 338 12.93 -0.11 -5.70
C ILE A 338 12.14 -0.95 -4.70
N TYR A 339 12.85 -1.55 -3.75
CA TYR A 339 12.22 -2.35 -2.70
C TYR A 339 11.80 -1.50 -1.50
N PRO A 340 10.92 -2.04 -0.62
CA PRO A 340 10.37 -1.30 0.52
C PRO A 340 11.42 -0.63 1.40
N GLU A 341 12.53 -1.25 1.66
CA GLU A 341 13.60 -0.74 2.51
C GLU A 341 14.18 0.58 1.99
N PHE A 342 14.19 0.75 0.66
CA PHE A 342 14.65 1.95 -0.03
C PHE A 342 13.50 2.97 -0.20
N ALA A 343 12.28 2.50 -0.44
CA ALA A 343 11.12 3.35 -0.64
C ALA A 343 10.71 4.07 0.66
N LEU A 344 10.89 3.41 1.82
CA LEU A 344 10.54 3.93 3.14
C LEU A 344 11.63 4.83 3.76
N ASP A 345 12.84 4.90 3.17
CA ASP A 345 13.90 5.85 3.54
C ASP A 345 14.29 6.72 2.32
N PRO A 346 13.33 7.52 1.79
CA PRO A 346 13.52 8.27 0.55
C PRO A 346 14.53 9.40 0.67
N GLU A 347 14.80 9.89 1.87
CA GLU A 347 15.78 10.97 2.07
C GLU A 347 17.19 10.50 1.79
N ARG A 348 17.51 9.29 2.14
CA ARG A 348 18.80 8.66 1.89
C ARG A 348 18.95 8.22 0.44
N TRP A 349 17.95 7.50 -0.07
CA TRP A 349 18.10 6.70 -1.30
C TRP A 349 17.62 7.40 -2.57
N LEU A 350 16.71 8.37 -2.47
CA LEU A 350 16.09 8.99 -3.63
C LEU A 350 16.46 10.47 -3.75
N ALA A 351 16.76 10.90 -4.96
CA ALA A 351 16.78 12.31 -5.28
C ALA A 351 15.39 12.94 -5.07
N GLU A 352 15.34 14.20 -4.70
CA GLU A 352 14.10 14.93 -4.37
C GLU A 352 13.04 14.78 -5.46
N ASP A 353 13.43 14.91 -6.73
CA ASP A 353 12.55 14.79 -7.89
C ASP A 353 11.89 13.41 -8.05
N MET A 354 12.47 12.35 -7.46
CA MET A 354 11.95 10.98 -7.54
C MET A 354 11.03 10.61 -6.37
N ARG A 355 11.13 11.29 -5.23
CA ARG A 355 10.46 10.91 -3.99
C ARG A 355 8.95 10.83 -4.11
N PHE A 356 8.32 11.84 -4.72
CA PHE A 356 6.87 11.84 -4.87
C PHE A 356 6.39 10.74 -5.83
N GLY A 357 7.10 10.48 -6.92
CA GLY A 357 6.75 9.43 -7.86
C GLY A 357 6.74 8.04 -7.20
N VAL A 358 7.69 7.79 -6.30
CA VAL A 358 7.76 6.56 -5.50
C VAL A 358 6.63 6.52 -4.46
N LEU A 359 6.48 7.58 -3.68
CA LEU A 359 5.46 7.68 -2.62
C LEU A 359 4.04 7.48 -3.17
N ASP A 360 3.71 8.12 -4.28
CA ASP A 360 2.37 8.07 -4.89
C ASP A 360 2.01 6.71 -5.48
N ARG A 361 3.03 5.90 -5.83
CA ARG A 361 2.87 4.55 -6.38
C ARG A 361 3.06 3.45 -5.35
N SER A 362 3.45 3.79 -4.13
CA SER A 362 3.60 2.81 -3.05
C SER A 362 2.31 2.61 -2.25
N ASP A 363 2.17 1.42 -1.69
CA ASP A 363 1.25 1.17 -0.58
C ASP A 363 1.90 1.58 0.77
N ALA A 364 1.24 1.26 1.89
CA ALA A 364 1.73 1.63 3.21
C ALA A 364 2.99 0.87 3.66
N GLU A 365 3.31 -0.24 3.00
CA GLU A 365 4.51 -1.02 3.27
C GLU A 365 5.69 -0.67 2.35
N GLY A 366 5.52 0.27 1.41
CA GLY A 366 6.53 0.62 0.41
C GLY A 366 6.56 -0.28 -0.83
N LEU A 367 5.63 -1.23 -0.94
CA LEU A 367 5.44 -2.05 -2.13
C LEU A 367 4.69 -1.27 -3.22
N GLY A 368 4.66 -1.80 -4.44
CA GLY A 368 3.81 -1.26 -5.50
C GLY A 368 2.33 -1.34 -5.10
N ARG A 369 1.56 -0.32 -5.46
CA ARG A 369 0.11 -0.38 -5.28
C ARG A 369 -0.46 -1.55 -6.07
N ASP A 370 -1.43 -2.24 -5.47
CA ASP A 370 -2.23 -3.23 -6.19
C ASP A 370 -2.94 -2.58 -7.38
N ARG A 371 -3.32 -3.38 -8.38
CA ARG A 371 -4.18 -2.88 -9.46
C ARG A 371 -5.51 -2.40 -8.90
N ASP A 372 -5.70 -1.11 -8.85
CA ASP A 372 -6.90 -0.45 -8.32
C ASP A 372 -7.97 -0.27 -9.41
N THR A 373 -8.22 -1.31 -10.24
CA THR A 373 -9.27 -1.31 -11.29
C THR A 373 -10.29 -2.43 -11.06
N ALA A 374 -11.56 -2.13 -11.24
CA ALA A 374 -12.67 -3.03 -10.92
C ALA A 374 -12.64 -4.40 -11.63
N THR A 375 -12.14 -4.45 -12.85
CA THR A 375 -12.20 -5.63 -13.72
C THR A 375 -10.84 -6.22 -14.05
N GLY A 376 -9.75 -5.63 -13.57
CA GLY A 376 -8.42 -5.90 -14.09
C GLY A 376 -8.24 -5.43 -15.54
N ASP A 377 -9.25 -4.75 -16.11
CA ASP A 377 -9.16 -4.09 -17.42
C ASP A 377 -8.19 -2.91 -17.32
N PRO A 378 -7.10 -2.92 -18.08
CA PRO A 378 -6.13 -1.84 -18.06
C PRO A 378 -6.68 -0.48 -18.53
N SER A 379 -7.82 -0.48 -19.25
CA SER A 379 -8.50 0.75 -19.68
C SER A 379 -9.49 1.31 -18.67
N ALA A 380 -9.80 0.58 -17.58
CA ALA A 380 -10.70 1.04 -16.55
C ALA A 380 -10.05 2.14 -15.69
N GLU A 381 -10.86 3.08 -15.24
CA GLU A 381 -10.39 4.12 -14.32
C GLU A 381 -9.87 3.52 -13.01
N VAL A 382 -8.75 4.03 -12.54
CA VAL A 382 -8.12 3.61 -11.29
C VAL A 382 -8.96 4.09 -10.11
N TRP A 383 -9.31 3.17 -9.21
CA TRP A 383 -10.01 3.50 -7.98
C TRP A 383 -9.10 4.22 -6.97
N TYR A 384 -9.66 5.20 -6.29
CA TYR A 384 -9.11 5.80 -5.07
C TYR A 384 -10.26 6.30 -4.18
N SER A 385 -9.98 6.48 -2.90
CA SER A 385 -10.99 6.94 -1.93
C SER A 385 -11.64 8.24 -2.36
N GLY A 386 -12.95 8.22 -2.49
CA GLY A 386 -13.76 9.37 -2.90
C GLY A 386 -14.03 9.46 -4.41
N ALA A 387 -13.37 8.68 -5.28
CA ALA A 387 -13.67 8.63 -6.71
C ALA A 387 -14.98 7.90 -6.98
N ASP A 388 -15.78 8.40 -7.91
CA ASP A 388 -16.99 7.72 -8.41
C ASP A 388 -16.64 6.62 -9.42
N THR A 389 -15.77 5.69 -8.98
CA THR A 389 -15.33 4.52 -9.74
C THR A 389 -15.55 3.26 -8.91
N GLU A 390 -15.88 2.14 -9.57
CA GLU A 390 -16.02 0.87 -8.86
C GLU A 390 -14.66 0.38 -8.35
N PRO A 391 -14.60 -0.10 -7.09
CA PRO A 391 -13.36 -0.64 -6.54
C PRO A 391 -12.99 -1.98 -7.14
N PRO A 392 -11.70 -2.37 -7.08
CA PRO A 392 -11.27 -3.71 -7.48
C PRO A 392 -11.94 -4.79 -6.62
N LEU A 393 -12.15 -5.98 -7.21
CA LEU A 393 -12.72 -7.12 -6.51
C LEU A 393 -11.66 -7.79 -5.63
N VAL A 394 -11.80 -7.64 -4.32
CA VAL A 394 -10.87 -8.20 -3.32
C VAL A 394 -11.49 -9.38 -2.57
N VAL A 395 -12.75 -9.25 -2.17
CA VAL A 395 -13.46 -10.27 -1.35
C VAL A 395 -14.73 -10.83 -2.00
N GLU A 396 -15.26 -10.21 -3.05
CA GLU A 396 -16.36 -10.75 -3.84
C GLU A 396 -15.85 -11.47 -5.09
N ALA A 397 -16.38 -12.66 -5.35
CA ALA A 397 -16.29 -13.25 -6.69
C ALA A 397 -17.13 -12.39 -7.67
N PRO A 398 -16.69 -12.20 -8.92
CA PRO A 398 -17.51 -11.55 -9.92
C PRO A 398 -18.89 -12.20 -9.96
N ASN A 399 -19.97 -11.41 -9.88
CA ASN A 399 -21.33 -11.89 -10.10
C ASN A 399 -21.46 -12.26 -11.58
N VAL A 400 -20.99 -13.44 -11.95
CA VAL A 400 -21.23 -13.98 -13.28
C VAL A 400 -22.61 -14.60 -13.26
N SER A 401 -23.61 -13.87 -13.74
CA SER A 401 -24.85 -14.44 -14.26
C SER A 401 -24.52 -15.15 -15.59
N ALA A 402 -23.63 -16.12 -15.55
CA ALA A 402 -23.28 -16.96 -16.68
C ALA A 402 -24.07 -18.24 -16.59
N THR A 403 -25.13 -18.27 -17.36
CA THR A 403 -25.75 -19.53 -17.76
C THR A 403 -24.83 -20.24 -18.76
N GLY A 404 -24.33 -21.42 -18.41
CA GLY A 404 -23.59 -22.28 -19.34
C GLY A 404 -22.20 -22.70 -18.90
N ALA A 405 -21.44 -23.31 -19.79
CA ALA A 405 -20.11 -23.89 -19.57
C ALA A 405 -19.02 -22.90 -19.00
N LEU A 406 -19.25 -21.60 -19.15
CA LEU A 406 -18.40 -20.56 -18.51
C LEU A 406 -18.58 -20.55 -16.99
N ALA A 407 -19.76 -20.87 -16.46
CA ALA A 407 -20.03 -20.96 -15.02
C ALA A 407 -19.28 -22.10 -14.33
N GLU A 408 -18.93 -23.13 -15.10
CA GLU A 408 -18.16 -24.27 -14.61
C GLU A 408 -16.66 -24.04 -14.63
N LEU A 409 -16.18 -23.23 -15.59
CA LEU A 409 -14.78 -22.72 -15.63
C LEU A 409 -14.52 -21.59 -14.61
N MET A 410 -15.58 -20.88 -14.19
CA MET A 410 -15.54 -19.79 -13.22
C MET A 410 -16.16 -20.20 -11.87
N ARG A 411 -16.21 -21.51 -11.56
CA ARG A 411 -16.49 -21.91 -10.18
C ARG A 411 -15.49 -21.17 -9.28
N PRO A 412 -16.00 -20.41 -8.31
CA PRO A 412 -15.09 -19.82 -7.34
C PRO A 412 -14.27 -20.95 -6.74
N ALA A 413 -12.99 -20.70 -6.55
CA ALA A 413 -12.10 -21.59 -5.80
C ALA A 413 -12.54 -21.81 -4.33
N THR A 414 -13.81 -21.55 -4.00
CA THR A 414 -14.47 -21.97 -2.75
C THR A 414 -14.55 -23.50 -2.63
N ALA A 415 -14.44 -24.25 -3.74
CA ALA A 415 -14.22 -25.69 -3.69
C ALA A 415 -12.74 -26.05 -3.61
N ALA A 416 -11.83 -25.15 -3.97
CA ALA A 416 -10.40 -25.20 -3.74
C ALA A 416 -9.97 -24.35 -2.52
N ALA A 417 -10.90 -23.98 -1.64
CA ALA A 417 -10.59 -23.43 -0.30
C ALA A 417 -9.86 -24.44 0.60
N GLY A 418 -9.22 -25.41 0.04
CA GLY A 418 -8.26 -26.32 0.65
C GLY A 418 -6.80 -25.90 0.53
N SER A 419 -6.48 -24.79 -0.10
CA SER A 419 -5.17 -24.16 0.06
C SER A 419 -5.20 -23.40 1.39
N ALA A 420 -4.93 -24.11 2.47
CA ALA A 420 -4.82 -23.50 3.79
C ALA A 420 -3.75 -22.39 3.70
N VAL A 421 -4.13 -21.15 4.03
CA VAL A 421 -3.18 -20.06 4.24
C VAL A 421 -2.10 -20.56 5.20
N ARG A 422 -0.84 -20.29 4.90
CA ARG A 422 0.33 -20.77 5.66
C ARG A 422 1.12 -19.58 6.19
N GLY A 423 2.12 -19.87 7.04
CA GLY A 423 3.03 -18.85 7.57
C GLY A 423 2.37 -17.92 8.60
N ALA A 424 2.98 -16.77 8.79
CA ALA A 424 2.68 -15.87 9.89
C ALA A 424 1.23 -15.39 9.93
N VAL A 425 0.61 -15.12 8.77
CA VAL A 425 -0.81 -14.73 8.72
C VAL A 425 -1.71 -15.83 9.26
N ALA A 426 -1.46 -17.09 8.86
CA ALA A 426 -2.24 -18.24 9.35
C ALA A 426 -2.09 -18.41 10.87
N GLU A 427 -0.87 -18.29 11.40
CA GLU A 427 -0.58 -18.41 12.83
C GLU A 427 -1.35 -17.36 13.63
N VAL A 428 -1.38 -16.09 13.16
CA VAL A 428 -2.15 -15.04 13.81
C VAL A 428 -3.66 -15.33 13.76
N LEU A 429 -4.19 -15.78 12.61
CA LEU A 429 -5.61 -16.11 12.48
C LEU A 429 -6.02 -17.28 13.40
N ASP A 430 -5.16 -18.28 13.56
CA ASP A 430 -5.40 -19.39 14.48
C ASP A 430 -5.36 -18.93 15.95
N GLY A 431 -4.43 -18.03 16.30
CA GLY A 431 -4.41 -17.38 17.61
C GLY A 431 -5.73 -16.64 17.89
N VAL A 432 -6.24 -15.89 16.93
CA VAL A 432 -7.52 -15.17 17.04
C VAL A 432 -8.69 -16.15 17.22
N ARG A 433 -8.73 -17.29 16.50
CA ARG A 433 -9.75 -18.33 16.69
C ARG A 433 -9.71 -18.92 18.09
N MET A 434 -8.53 -19.06 18.67
CA MET A 434 -8.34 -19.48 20.07
C MET A 434 -8.67 -18.40 21.10
N GLY A 435 -9.11 -17.20 20.67
CA GLY A 435 -9.52 -16.10 21.54
C GLY A 435 -8.42 -15.10 21.88
N GLN A 436 -7.25 -15.20 21.26
CA GLN A 436 -6.16 -14.23 21.46
C GLN A 436 -6.48 -12.90 20.77
N VAL A 437 -6.03 -11.81 21.37
CA VAL A 437 -6.05 -10.47 20.73
C VAL A 437 -4.67 -10.25 20.15
N PRO A 438 -4.56 -9.96 18.85
CA PRO A 438 -3.26 -9.79 18.21
C PRO A 438 -2.53 -8.56 18.76
N GLY A 439 -1.21 -8.70 18.97
CA GLY A 439 -0.30 -7.62 19.33
C GLY A 439 0.12 -6.75 18.13
N GLU A 440 1.01 -5.77 18.35
CA GLU A 440 1.42 -4.80 17.31
C GLU A 440 2.02 -5.50 16.09
N ASP A 441 2.98 -6.41 16.27
CA ASP A 441 3.64 -7.09 15.16
C ASP A 441 2.70 -8.05 14.41
N GLU A 442 1.79 -8.71 15.14
CA GLU A 442 0.76 -9.58 14.54
C GLU A 442 -0.24 -8.76 13.72
N ILE A 443 -0.64 -7.58 14.18
CA ILE A 443 -1.50 -6.66 13.41
C ILE A 443 -0.78 -6.18 12.15
N VAL A 444 0.49 -5.82 12.23
CA VAL A 444 1.30 -5.45 11.06
C VAL A 444 1.38 -6.62 10.07
N THR A 445 1.56 -7.85 10.55
CA THR A 445 1.54 -9.06 9.73
C THR A 445 0.21 -9.21 8.98
N LEU A 446 -0.93 -8.98 9.65
CA LEU A 446 -2.24 -9.04 8.98
C LEU A 446 -2.42 -7.94 7.92
N PHE A 447 -1.89 -6.74 8.12
CA PHE A 447 -1.90 -5.68 7.09
C PHE A 447 -1.03 -6.02 5.87
N GLY A 448 -0.02 -6.86 6.07
CA GLY A 448 0.83 -7.39 5.00
C GLY A 448 0.16 -8.48 4.14
N ALA A 449 -1.02 -8.95 4.50
CA ALA A 449 -1.73 -10.03 3.79
C ALA A 449 -2.00 -9.71 2.32
N ARG A 450 -1.84 -10.71 1.44
CA ARG A 450 -2.02 -10.62 -0.02
C ARG A 450 -2.86 -11.80 -0.53
N GLY A 451 -3.49 -11.63 -1.68
CA GLY A 451 -4.22 -12.69 -2.37
C GLY A 451 -5.15 -13.52 -1.47
N PRO A 452 -4.95 -14.85 -1.34
CA PRO A 452 -5.75 -15.72 -0.47
C PRO A 452 -5.75 -15.31 1.01
N GLU A 453 -4.66 -14.72 1.49
CA GLU A 453 -4.55 -14.29 2.89
C GLU A 453 -5.54 -13.16 3.21
N VAL A 454 -5.73 -12.19 2.31
CA VAL A 454 -6.73 -11.11 2.49
C VAL A 454 -8.13 -11.70 2.65
N ARG A 455 -8.46 -12.69 1.79
CA ARG A 455 -9.76 -13.37 1.86
C ARG A 455 -9.94 -14.12 3.18
N ALA A 456 -8.89 -14.75 3.69
CA ALA A 456 -8.92 -15.44 4.98
C ALA A 456 -9.12 -14.48 6.16
N VAL A 457 -8.41 -13.33 6.16
CA VAL A 457 -8.59 -12.28 7.18
C VAL A 457 -10.03 -11.73 7.14
N ALA A 458 -10.54 -11.42 5.94
CA ALA A 458 -11.92 -10.93 5.76
C ALA A 458 -12.97 -11.96 6.20
N ALA A 459 -12.77 -13.24 5.84
CA ALA A 459 -13.68 -14.32 6.24
C ALA A 459 -13.75 -14.50 7.75
N LEU A 460 -12.60 -14.51 8.44
CA LEU A 460 -12.60 -14.59 9.91
C LEU A 460 -13.28 -13.38 10.54
N ALA A 461 -13.04 -12.19 10.01
CA ALA A 461 -13.72 -10.98 10.48
C ALA A 461 -15.24 -11.07 10.31
N ASP A 462 -15.75 -11.64 9.19
CA ASP A 462 -17.18 -11.83 8.97
C ASP A 462 -17.77 -12.95 9.86
N GLU A 463 -17.00 -14.00 10.15
CA GLU A 463 -17.37 -15.01 11.17
C GLU A 463 -17.57 -14.35 12.55
N LEU A 464 -16.60 -13.57 12.99
CA LEU A 464 -16.66 -12.82 14.25
C LEU A 464 -17.84 -11.83 14.29
N ARG A 465 -18.05 -11.10 13.18
CA ARG A 465 -19.24 -10.22 13.06
C ARG A 465 -20.54 -11.02 13.29
N ARG A 466 -20.67 -12.17 12.63
CA ARG A 466 -21.87 -13.01 12.77
C ARG A 466 -22.06 -13.53 14.20
N GLU A 467 -20.99 -13.89 14.87
CA GLU A 467 -21.03 -14.31 16.28
C GLU A 467 -21.46 -13.17 17.22
N ILE A 468 -21.00 -11.92 16.96
CA ILE A 468 -21.18 -10.77 17.86
C ILE A 468 -22.55 -10.10 17.64
N VAL A 469 -22.89 -9.79 16.38
CA VAL A 469 -24.05 -8.94 16.02
C VAL A 469 -25.09 -9.64 15.14
N GLY A 470 -24.85 -10.89 14.77
CA GLY A 470 -25.77 -11.65 13.89
C GLY A 470 -25.79 -11.08 12.46
N ASP A 471 -26.93 -11.23 11.78
CA ASP A 471 -27.10 -10.83 10.37
C ASP A 471 -27.78 -9.47 10.20
N GLU A 472 -27.84 -8.67 11.27
CA GLU A 472 -28.31 -7.30 11.18
C GLU A 472 -27.21 -6.37 10.67
N VAL A 473 -27.61 -5.48 9.74
CA VAL A 473 -26.80 -4.36 9.28
C VAL A 473 -27.52 -3.08 9.66
N THR A 474 -26.87 -2.23 10.39
CA THR A 474 -27.48 -1.04 10.97
C THR A 474 -27.16 0.23 10.18
N TRP A 475 -28.01 1.23 10.32
CA TRP A 475 -27.85 2.57 9.78
C TRP A 475 -28.59 3.60 10.64
N VAL A 476 -28.18 4.86 10.58
CA VAL A 476 -28.84 5.96 11.30
C VAL A 476 -29.31 7.05 10.34
N SER A 477 -30.53 7.57 10.55
CA SER A 477 -30.99 8.74 9.82
C SER A 477 -30.42 10.00 10.46
N ASN A 478 -29.48 10.67 9.79
CA ASN A 478 -28.81 11.83 10.35
C ASN A 478 -28.55 12.94 9.34
N ARG A 479 -28.29 14.12 9.86
CA ARG A 479 -27.88 15.30 9.11
C ARG A 479 -26.57 15.85 9.64
N ASN A 480 -25.61 16.12 8.74
CA ASN A 480 -24.42 16.88 9.08
C ASN A 480 -24.69 18.38 9.07
N ILE A 481 -24.34 19.05 10.15
CA ILE A 481 -24.39 20.51 10.26
C ILE A 481 -22.99 21.01 10.55
N ASN A 482 -22.30 21.39 9.48
CA ASN A 482 -20.99 22.01 9.59
C ASN A 482 -21.20 23.53 9.77
N TYR A 483 -21.21 23.99 11.01
CA TYR A 483 -21.60 25.36 11.35
C TYR A 483 -20.60 26.44 10.90
N THR A 484 -19.31 26.06 10.69
CA THR A 484 -18.31 26.93 10.06
C THR A 484 -17.20 26.10 9.44
N ASN A 485 -16.62 26.60 8.35
CA ASN A 485 -15.37 26.05 7.78
C ASN A 485 -14.16 26.94 8.08
N VAL A 486 -14.33 28.05 8.81
CA VAL A 486 -13.22 28.90 9.25
C VAL A 486 -12.47 28.20 10.38
N CYS A 487 -11.16 27.99 10.20
CA CYS A 487 -10.36 27.24 11.17
C CYS A 487 -8.98 27.89 11.34
N THR A 488 -8.50 27.96 12.60
CA THR A 488 -7.15 28.46 12.94
C THR A 488 -6.07 27.40 12.79
N PHE A 489 -6.44 26.12 12.81
CA PHE A 489 -5.52 25.00 12.71
C PHE A 489 -5.09 24.73 11.26
N LYS A 490 -3.84 24.26 11.09
CA LYS A 490 -3.20 24.09 9.79
C LYS A 490 -3.04 22.60 9.42
N CYS A 491 -4.09 21.83 9.58
CA CYS A 491 -4.07 20.41 9.23
C CYS A 491 -3.79 20.24 7.73
N ARG A 492 -2.67 19.61 7.40
CA ARG A 492 -2.21 19.47 6.01
C ARG A 492 -3.08 18.52 5.17
N PHE A 493 -3.88 17.68 5.80
CA PHE A 493 -4.82 16.78 5.12
C PHE A 493 -6.19 17.43 4.83
N CYS A 494 -6.52 18.56 5.47
CA CYS A 494 -7.89 19.08 5.50
C CYS A 494 -8.21 19.97 4.29
N GLY A 495 -9.05 19.51 3.38
CA GLY A 495 -9.60 20.31 2.27
C GLY A 495 -10.78 21.20 2.68
N PHE A 496 -11.40 20.94 3.83
CA PHE A 496 -12.57 21.68 4.31
C PHE A 496 -12.22 23.02 4.96
N SER A 497 -11.14 23.08 5.73
CA SER A 497 -10.71 24.28 6.47
C SER A 497 -10.44 25.46 5.55
N LYS A 498 -10.96 26.64 5.92
CA LYS A 498 -10.71 27.93 5.29
C LYS A 498 -10.10 28.90 6.29
N GLY A 499 -9.00 29.51 5.89
CA GLY A 499 -8.30 30.52 6.69
C GLY A 499 -7.43 31.40 5.79
N PRO A 500 -6.67 32.37 6.36
CA PRO A 500 -5.85 33.28 5.56
C PRO A 500 -4.82 32.59 4.65
N LEU A 501 -4.40 31.37 5.03
CA LEU A 501 -3.43 30.56 4.30
C LEU A 501 -4.06 29.36 3.58
N SER A 502 -5.41 29.22 3.57
CA SER A 502 -6.06 28.10 2.89
C SER A 502 -6.06 28.30 1.38
N LEU A 503 -6.07 27.19 0.64
CA LEU A 503 -6.13 27.24 -0.82
C LEU A 503 -7.53 27.59 -1.37
N ASN A 504 -8.55 27.64 -0.52
CA ASN A 504 -9.97 27.89 -0.87
C ASN A 504 -10.47 27.04 -2.06
N LEU A 505 -9.98 25.82 -2.19
CA LEU A 505 -10.14 25.00 -3.37
C LEU A 505 -11.59 24.65 -3.72
N ARG A 506 -12.45 24.45 -2.71
CA ARG A 506 -13.84 24.05 -2.92
C ARG A 506 -14.77 24.80 -1.96
N GLY A 507 -15.05 26.05 -2.28
CA GLY A 507 -16.00 26.89 -1.55
C GLY A 507 -15.36 28.07 -0.79
N ASN A 508 -16.21 29.00 -0.40
CA ASN A 508 -15.85 30.21 0.34
C ASN A 508 -15.90 29.98 1.85
N PRO A 509 -15.21 30.81 2.67
CA PRO A 509 -15.42 30.85 4.11
C PRO A 509 -16.89 31.17 4.44
N TYR A 510 -17.44 30.48 5.43
CA TYR A 510 -18.78 30.74 5.95
C TYR A 510 -18.86 30.51 7.45
N ASN A 511 -19.90 31.08 8.04
CA ASN A 511 -20.28 30.87 9.42
C ASN A 511 -21.80 30.93 9.52
N LEU A 512 -22.45 29.89 10.02
CA LEU A 512 -23.89 29.84 10.21
C LEU A 512 -24.28 30.61 11.47
N SER A 513 -25.39 31.32 11.42
CA SER A 513 -26.01 31.87 12.61
C SER A 513 -26.68 30.76 13.45
N LEU A 514 -26.99 31.06 14.72
CA LEU A 514 -27.69 30.10 15.58
C LEU A 514 -29.10 29.79 15.03
N GLU A 515 -29.76 30.76 14.43
CA GLU A 515 -31.06 30.63 13.76
C GLU A 515 -30.97 29.66 12.57
N GLU A 516 -29.97 29.84 11.70
CA GLU A 516 -29.71 28.93 10.56
C GLU A 516 -29.41 27.50 11.01
N ILE A 517 -28.73 27.33 12.14
CA ILE A 517 -28.48 26.01 12.73
C ILE A 517 -29.81 25.40 13.19
N ALA A 518 -30.63 26.15 13.93
CA ALA A 518 -31.95 25.69 14.39
C ALA A 518 -32.87 25.29 13.23
N GLU A 519 -32.97 26.12 12.18
CA GLU A 519 -33.72 25.82 10.97
C GLU A 519 -33.30 24.48 10.35
N ARG A 520 -31.99 24.24 10.23
CA ARG A 520 -31.45 22.98 9.67
C ARG A 520 -31.78 21.77 10.54
N VAL A 521 -31.88 21.92 11.85
CA VAL A 521 -32.29 20.84 12.75
C VAL A 521 -33.77 20.51 12.59
N VAL A 522 -34.63 21.57 12.46
CA VAL A 522 -36.05 21.37 12.18
C VAL A 522 -36.30 20.72 10.83
N GLU A 523 -35.55 21.11 9.78
CA GLU A 523 -35.57 20.46 8.48
C GLU A 523 -35.13 19.00 8.56
N ALA A 524 -34.07 18.71 9.33
CA ALA A 524 -33.59 17.34 9.54
C ALA A 524 -34.68 16.46 10.16
N LYS A 525 -35.36 16.96 11.20
CA LYS A 525 -36.49 16.28 11.84
C LYS A 525 -37.63 16.00 10.87
N ALA A 526 -37.99 16.98 10.04
CA ALA A 526 -39.02 16.83 9.02
C ALA A 526 -38.65 15.77 7.95
N LEU A 527 -37.36 15.53 7.71
CA LEU A 527 -36.86 14.47 6.84
C LEU A 527 -36.66 13.11 7.54
N GLY A 528 -37.09 13.02 8.80
CA GLY A 528 -37.00 11.77 9.58
C GLY A 528 -35.66 11.52 10.26
N ALA A 529 -34.77 12.52 10.32
CA ALA A 529 -33.51 12.36 11.04
C ALA A 529 -33.75 12.23 12.55
N THR A 530 -33.02 11.28 13.14
CA THR A 530 -33.00 11.04 14.59
C THR A 530 -31.77 11.62 15.26
N GLU A 531 -30.78 12.04 14.46
CA GLU A 531 -29.50 12.59 14.89
C GLU A 531 -29.11 13.79 14.04
N VAL A 532 -28.44 14.76 14.66
CA VAL A 532 -27.61 15.77 13.96
C VAL A 532 -26.16 15.62 14.38
N CYS A 533 -25.26 15.62 13.39
CA CYS A 533 -23.82 15.60 13.62
C CYS A 533 -23.28 17.02 13.50
N LEU A 534 -22.76 17.57 14.61
CA LEU A 534 -22.24 18.93 14.70
C LEU A 534 -20.71 18.91 14.68
N GLN A 535 -20.09 19.40 13.63
CA GLN A 535 -18.64 19.53 13.47
C GLN A 535 -18.32 20.80 12.68
N GLY A 536 -17.26 21.51 13.06
CA GLY A 536 -16.83 22.69 12.35
C GLY A 536 -15.34 22.98 12.46
N GLY A 537 -14.90 24.04 11.80
CA GLY A 537 -13.58 24.60 12.01
C GLY A 537 -13.45 25.25 13.37
N ILE A 538 -12.24 25.28 13.93
CA ILE A 538 -11.96 26.01 15.19
C ILE A 538 -11.84 27.49 14.85
N HIS A 539 -12.95 28.19 14.94
CA HIS A 539 -13.02 29.60 14.61
C HIS A 539 -12.25 30.45 15.65
N PRO A 540 -11.48 31.48 15.25
CA PRO A 540 -10.65 32.25 16.18
C PRO A 540 -11.44 33.01 17.25
N LYS A 541 -12.74 33.29 17.00
CA LYS A 541 -13.61 34.03 17.93
C LYS A 541 -14.54 33.13 18.75
N PHE A 542 -14.57 31.80 18.53
CA PHE A 542 -15.43 30.91 19.28
C PHE A 542 -14.72 30.44 20.54
N ASP A 543 -15.37 30.61 21.67
CA ASP A 543 -15.04 30.09 22.97
C ASP A 543 -15.94 28.89 23.33
N GLY A 544 -15.84 28.39 24.54
CA GLY A 544 -16.69 27.29 25.00
C GLY A 544 -18.15 27.65 25.09
N ASP A 545 -18.51 28.94 25.35
CA ASP A 545 -19.89 29.37 25.45
C ASP A 545 -20.60 29.42 24.09
N TYR A 546 -19.86 29.59 23.00
CA TYR A 546 -20.41 29.43 21.65
C TYR A 546 -20.92 27.99 21.42
N TYR A 547 -20.10 26.95 21.75
CA TYR A 547 -20.51 25.56 21.58
C TYR A 547 -21.69 25.19 22.48
N LEU A 548 -21.76 25.76 23.70
CA LEU A 548 -22.92 25.65 24.59
C LEU A 548 -24.16 26.28 23.96
N ALA A 549 -24.05 27.48 23.37
CA ALA A 549 -25.15 28.13 22.70
C ALA A 549 -25.67 27.33 21.51
N VAL A 550 -24.75 26.76 20.68
CA VAL A 550 -25.13 25.85 19.58
C VAL A 550 -25.87 24.62 20.12
N THR A 551 -25.37 23.99 21.18
CA THR A 551 -26.03 22.84 21.78
C THR A 551 -27.44 23.16 22.31
N ARG A 552 -27.61 24.29 23.01
CA ARG A 552 -28.90 24.74 23.54
C ARG A 552 -29.90 25.02 22.43
N ILE A 553 -29.51 25.78 21.39
CA ILE A 553 -30.45 26.13 20.32
C ILE A 553 -30.91 24.88 19.54
N VAL A 554 -30.04 23.91 19.35
CA VAL A 554 -30.40 22.61 18.74
C VAL A 554 -31.39 21.84 19.64
N HIS A 555 -31.14 21.77 20.93
CA HIS A 555 -32.03 21.09 21.90
C HIS A 555 -33.36 21.81 22.06
N GLU A 556 -33.38 23.12 22.07
CA GLU A 556 -34.60 23.93 22.13
C GLU A 556 -35.43 23.77 20.86
N ALA A 557 -34.78 23.74 19.66
CA ALA A 557 -35.47 23.59 18.39
C ALA A 557 -36.16 22.22 18.25
N VAL A 558 -35.47 21.12 18.67
CA VAL A 558 -35.98 19.75 18.57
C VAL A 558 -35.47 18.96 19.78
N PRO A 559 -36.21 18.93 20.92
CA PRO A 559 -35.74 18.35 22.18
C PRO A 559 -35.40 16.87 22.15
N ASP A 560 -36.02 16.10 21.27
CA ASP A 560 -35.75 14.64 21.10
C ASP A 560 -34.64 14.31 20.09
N MET A 561 -34.09 15.32 19.39
CA MET A 561 -32.97 15.13 18.48
C MET A 561 -31.71 14.68 19.23
N HIS A 562 -31.06 13.62 18.74
CA HIS A 562 -29.75 13.24 19.29
C HIS A 562 -28.68 14.19 18.79
N ILE A 563 -27.98 14.85 19.72
CA ILE A 563 -26.87 15.74 19.40
C ILE A 563 -25.57 14.93 19.48
N HIS A 564 -25.02 14.55 18.34
CA HIS A 564 -23.70 13.98 18.15
C HIS A 564 -22.75 15.09 17.74
N GLY A 565 -21.97 15.58 18.61
CA GLY A 565 -21.14 16.78 18.37
C GLY A 565 -20.12 16.94 19.47
N PHE A 566 -19.35 17.60 19.23
CA PHE A 566 -18.13 18.31 18.93
C PHE A 566 -16.94 17.35 19.09
N THR A 567 -15.92 17.52 18.30
CA THR A 567 -14.71 16.68 18.35
C THR A 567 -13.94 16.87 19.65
N ALA A 568 -13.05 15.92 19.98
CA ALA A 568 -12.12 16.08 21.11
C ALA A 568 -11.36 17.42 21.07
N LEU A 569 -11.00 17.90 19.85
CA LEU A 569 -10.34 19.19 19.68
C LEU A 569 -11.26 20.37 20.04
N GLU A 570 -12.52 20.35 19.57
CA GLU A 570 -13.50 21.42 19.82
C GLU A 570 -13.79 21.56 21.31
N VAL A 571 -14.01 20.44 22.02
CA VAL A 571 -14.31 20.49 23.46
C VAL A 571 -13.07 20.87 24.29
N THR A 572 -11.89 20.43 23.91
CA THR A 572 -10.63 20.81 24.59
C THR A 572 -10.35 22.31 24.40
N GLU A 573 -10.46 22.83 23.17
CA GLU A 573 -10.28 24.25 22.90
C GLU A 573 -11.38 25.11 23.55
N GLY A 574 -12.62 24.63 23.59
CA GLY A 574 -13.73 25.29 24.27
C GLY A 574 -13.47 25.45 25.78
N ALA A 575 -13.14 24.36 26.46
CA ALA A 575 -12.78 24.39 27.88
C ALA A 575 -11.57 25.29 28.18
N LYS A 576 -10.51 25.18 27.35
CA LYS A 576 -9.31 25.98 27.47
C LYS A 576 -9.58 27.48 27.33
N ARG A 577 -10.38 27.88 26.34
CA ARG A 577 -10.73 29.30 26.10
C ARG A 577 -11.64 29.86 27.20
N ASN A 578 -12.49 29.03 27.80
CA ASN A 578 -13.28 29.39 28.97
C ASN A 578 -12.49 29.35 30.28
N GLN A 579 -11.25 28.87 30.26
CA GLN A 579 -10.38 28.69 31.46
C GLN A 579 -11.04 27.80 32.54
N GLU A 580 -11.75 26.75 32.14
CA GLU A 580 -12.41 25.82 33.01
C GLU A 580 -11.87 24.38 32.81
N PRO A 581 -11.96 23.51 33.87
CA PRO A 581 -11.62 22.09 33.73
C PRO A 581 -12.50 21.41 32.68
N LEU A 582 -11.91 20.55 31.85
CA LEU A 582 -12.62 19.84 30.77
C LEU A 582 -13.84 19.05 31.30
N ALA A 583 -13.71 18.40 32.47
CA ALA A 583 -14.82 17.65 33.08
C ALA A 583 -16.03 18.52 33.42
N ASP A 584 -15.79 19.74 33.92
CA ASP A 584 -16.85 20.67 34.28
C ASP A 584 -17.50 21.24 33.01
N TYR A 585 -16.70 21.56 32.01
CA TYR A 585 -17.19 21.98 30.70
C TYR A 585 -18.06 20.91 30.03
N LEU A 586 -17.62 19.65 30.02
CA LEU A 586 -18.38 18.55 29.42
C LEU A 586 -19.70 18.26 30.19
N ARG A 587 -19.75 18.44 31.52
CA ARG A 587 -21.01 18.37 32.29
C ARG A 587 -21.98 19.46 31.85
N ARG A 588 -21.52 20.69 31.69
CA ARG A 588 -22.35 21.82 31.16
C ARG A 588 -22.86 21.53 29.74
N MET A 589 -21.99 20.97 28.88
CA MET A 589 -22.38 20.56 27.53
C MET A 589 -23.46 19.48 27.55
N LYS A 590 -23.31 18.48 28.43
CA LYS A 590 -24.31 17.41 28.62
C LYS A 590 -25.62 17.95 29.12
N GLU A 591 -25.61 18.86 30.10
CA GLU A 591 -26.80 19.56 30.63
C GLU A 591 -27.48 20.41 29.57
N ALA A 592 -26.71 21.00 28.66
CA ALA A 592 -27.22 21.77 27.51
C ALA A 592 -27.86 20.86 26.43
N GLY A 593 -27.69 19.55 26.47
CA GLY A 593 -28.32 18.63 25.53
C GLY A 593 -27.33 17.75 24.70
N LEU A 594 -26.02 17.94 24.86
CA LEU A 594 -25.03 17.08 24.18
C LEU A 594 -25.16 15.64 24.65
N LYS A 595 -25.11 14.66 23.72
CA LYS A 595 -25.33 13.25 24.06
C LYS A 595 -24.11 12.37 23.75
N THR A 596 -23.42 12.63 22.65
CA THR A 596 -22.24 11.85 22.22
C THR A 596 -21.21 12.75 21.55
N LEU A 597 -19.94 12.33 21.60
CA LEU A 597 -18.83 12.97 20.89
C LEU A 597 -18.37 12.09 19.70
N PRO A 598 -18.10 12.67 18.53
CA PRO A 598 -17.42 11.96 17.45
C PRO A 598 -15.94 11.73 17.80
N GLY A 599 -15.39 10.60 17.34
CA GLY A 599 -13.97 10.25 17.50
C GLY A 599 -13.01 11.05 16.60
N THR A 600 -13.56 11.90 15.74
CA THR A 600 -12.76 12.76 14.85
C THR A 600 -11.79 13.66 15.63
N ALA A 601 -10.78 14.17 14.97
CA ALA A 601 -9.55 14.73 15.49
C ALA A 601 -8.51 13.68 15.96
N ALA A 602 -8.86 12.39 16.00
CA ALA A 602 -7.88 11.31 16.18
C ALA A 602 -6.88 11.27 15.01
N GLU A 603 -7.37 11.33 13.80
CA GLU A 603 -6.63 11.03 12.56
C GLU A 603 -5.84 9.72 12.74
N ILE A 604 -4.55 9.81 13.05
CA ILE A 604 -3.71 8.72 13.54
C ILE A 604 -3.22 9.08 14.95
N LEU A 605 -3.40 8.19 15.94
CA LEU A 605 -2.87 8.34 17.29
C LEU A 605 -1.42 7.81 17.36
N ASP A 606 -0.56 8.46 16.61
CA ASP A 606 0.89 8.31 16.55
C ASP A 606 1.49 9.71 16.36
N ASP A 607 2.19 10.20 17.38
CA ASP A 607 2.59 11.60 17.42
C ASP A 607 3.68 11.94 16.37
N GLU A 608 4.46 10.98 15.89
CA GLU A 608 5.40 11.19 14.78
C GLU A 608 4.63 11.52 13.48
N VAL A 609 3.58 10.76 13.20
CA VAL A 609 2.68 11.01 12.06
C VAL A 609 1.91 12.34 12.24
N ARG A 610 1.43 12.61 13.45
CA ARG A 610 0.69 13.84 13.78
C ARG A 610 1.54 15.10 13.58
N GLN A 611 2.84 15.05 13.90
CA GLN A 611 3.77 16.17 13.65
C GLN A 611 3.83 16.56 12.17
N VAL A 612 3.64 15.62 11.26
CA VAL A 612 3.61 15.89 9.81
C VAL A 612 2.22 16.34 9.34
N LEU A 613 1.15 15.70 9.84
CA LEU A 613 -0.21 15.94 9.36
C LEU A 613 -0.90 17.14 10.01
N CYS A 614 -0.69 17.36 11.30
CA CYS A 614 -1.44 18.31 12.11
C CYS A 614 -0.71 18.70 13.42
N ALA A 615 0.51 19.19 13.30
CA ALA A 615 1.42 19.50 14.42
C ALA A 615 0.85 20.48 15.47
N ASP A 616 -0.12 21.31 15.08
CA ASP A 616 -0.76 22.30 15.94
C ASP A 616 -2.07 21.81 16.62
N LYS A 617 -2.49 20.56 16.35
CA LYS A 617 -3.65 19.93 17.02
C LYS A 617 -3.26 19.29 18.35
N ILE A 618 -4.28 18.90 19.12
CA ILE A 618 -4.11 18.06 20.30
C ILE A 618 -3.30 16.80 19.94
N ASN A 619 -2.40 16.38 20.82
CA ASN A 619 -1.60 15.18 20.69
C ASN A 619 -2.41 13.93 21.07
N THR A 620 -1.76 12.75 20.99
CA THR A 620 -2.39 11.46 21.29
C THR A 620 -2.92 11.42 22.72
N GLU A 621 -2.14 11.84 23.72
CA GLU A 621 -2.56 11.81 25.12
C GLU A 621 -3.70 12.79 25.41
N GLU A 622 -3.69 13.96 24.82
CA GLU A 622 -4.77 14.95 24.94
C GLU A 622 -6.08 14.43 24.34
N TRP A 623 -6.01 13.70 23.21
CA TRP A 623 -7.17 13.06 22.60
C TRP A 623 -7.75 11.96 23.53
N LEU A 624 -6.88 11.09 24.07
CA LEU A 624 -7.27 10.05 25.01
C LEU A 624 -7.88 10.66 26.29
N HIS A 625 -7.27 11.72 26.82
CA HIS A 625 -7.78 12.44 27.98
C HIS A 625 -9.18 13.03 27.73
N ALA A 626 -9.42 13.62 26.56
CA ALA A 626 -10.71 14.18 26.22
C ALA A 626 -11.81 13.11 26.18
N HIS A 627 -11.57 11.96 25.58
CA HIS A 627 -12.53 10.85 25.53
C HIS A 627 -12.71 10.17 26.88
N ARG A 628 -11.64 9.94 27.63
CA ARG A 628 -11.72 9.40 29.01
C ARG A 628 -12.60 10.30 29.86
N THR A 629 -12.37 11.61 29.85
CA THR A 629 -13.16 12.58 30.62
C THR A 629 -14.63 12.62 30.15
N ALA A 630 -14.87 12.52 28.85
CA ALA A 630 -16.22 12.43 28.32
C ALA A 630 -16.96 11.18 28.84
N HIS A 631 -16.29 10.03 28.82
CA HIS A 631 -16.85 8.77 29.33
C HIS A 631 -17.13 8.83 30.84
N GLU A 632 -16.24 9.42 31.65
CA GLU A 632 -16.40 9.62 33.10
C GLU A 632 -17.63 10.49 33.44
N VAL A 633 -17.93 11.51 32.65
CA VAL A 633 -19.11 12.33 32.82
C VAL A 633 -20.38 11.70 32.22
N GLY A 634 -20.25 10.50 31.62
CA GLY A 634 -21.33 9.69 31.07
C GLY A 634 -21.78 10.15 29.67
N LEU A 635 -20.88 10.74 28.87
CA LEU A 635 -21.02 10.90 27.43
C LEU A 635 -20.37 9.71 26.73
N ARG A 636 -21.01 9.19 25.69
CA ARG A 636 -20.44 8.15 24.83
C ARG A 636 -19.75 8.78 23.64
N SER A 637 -18.89 8.01 22.97
CA SER A 637 -18.21 8.45 21.74
C SER A 637 -17.93 7.29 20.80
N ASN A 638 -17.28 7.55 19.68
CA ASN A 638 -16.79 6.51 18.78
C ASN A 638 -15.28 6.61 18.55
N VAL A 639 -14.69 5.59 17.94
CA VAL A 639 -13.30 5.60 17.50
C VAL A 639 -13.25 5.85 16.00
N THR A 640 -12.49 6.83 15.56
CA THR A 640 -12.19 7.05 14.14
C THR A 640 -10.71 6.92 13.86
N ILE A 641 -10.36 6.43 12.68
CA ILE A 641 -9.00 6.46 12.14
C ILE A 641 -9.03 7.03 10.73
N MET A 642 -8.18 8.01 10.40
CA MET A 642 -7.94 8.43 9.02
C MET A 642 -6.63 7.81 8.56
N PHE A 643 -6.67 6.98 7.50
CA PHE A 643 -5.53 6.17 7.09
C PHE A 643 -5.27 6.22 5.58
N GLY A 644 -4.03 5.93 5.18
CA GLY A 644 -3.59 5.86 3.79
C GLY A 644 -2.93 7.13 3.28
N SER A 645 -2.41 8.00 4.16
CA SER A 645 -1.70 9.24 3.77
C SER A 645 -0.17 9.07 3.72
N ILE A 646 0.49 9.03 4.86
CA ILE A 646 1.97 8.93 4.97
C ILE A 646 2.42 7.80 5.88
N GLU A 647 1.52 7.30 6.69
CA GLU A 647 1.80 6.36 7.78
C GLU A 647 2.08 4.94 7.29
N HIS A 648 2.84 4.22 8.09
CA HIS A 648 3.10 2.78 7.98
C HIS A 648 2.04 1.98 8.76
N PRO A 649 1.73 0.71 8.42
CA PRO A 649 0.80 -0.14 9.15
C PRO A 649 1.06 -0.26 10.66
N ARG A 650 2.29 -0.05 11.12
CA ARG A 650 2.63 -0.01 12.54
C ARG A 650 1.91 1.11 13.29
N SER A 651 1.75 2.28 12.67
CA SER A 651 0.98 3.38 13.25
C SER A 651 -0.51 3.04 13.32
N TRP A 652 -1.04 2.27 12.36
CA TRP A 652 -2.41 1.75 12.43
C TRP A 652 -2.60 0.76 13.57
N ALA A 653 -1.65 -0.16 13.75
CA ALA A 653 -1.66 -1.13 14.85
C ALA A 653 -1.67 -0.44 16.22
N ARG A 654 -0.80 0.55 16.43
CA ARG A 654 -0.74 1.36 17.65
C ARG A 654 -2.05 2.08 17.93
N HIS A 655 -2.64 2.70 16.92
CA HIS A 655 -3.94 3.37 17.01
C HIS A 655 -5.04 2.42 17.48
N LEU A 656 -5.14 1.23 16.87
CA LEU A 656 -6.14 0.22 17.23
C LEU A 656 -5.94 -0.28 18.67
N LEU A 657 -4.71 -0.55 19.08
CA LEU A 657 -4.39 -1.07 20.41
C LEU A 657 -4.62 -0.04 21.51
N ILE A 658 -4.24 1.22 21.32
CA ILE A 658 -4.38 2.27 22.32
C ILE A 658 -5.86 2.62 22.55
N THR A 659 -6.67 2.66 21.50
CA THR A 659 -8.11 2.89 21.61
C THR A 659 -8.85 1.69 22.18
N ARG A 660 -8.41 0.45 21.88
CA ARG A 660 -8.91 -0.73 22.55
C ARG A 660 -8.60 -0.70 24.06
N ALA A 661 -7.41 -0.24 24.44
CA ALA A 661 -7.05 -0.11 25.85
C ALA A 661 -7.95 0.91 26.58
N LEU A 662 -8.21 2.08 25.98
CA LEU A 662 -9.13 3.06 26.52
C LEU A 662 -10.57 2.52 26.60
N GLN A 663 -11.01 1.72 25.62
CA GLN A 663 -12.31 1.04 25.69
C GLN A 663 -12.39 0.06 26.84
N ALA A 664 -11.33 -0.72 27.09
CA ALA A 664 -11.29 -1.64 28.22
C ALA A 664 -11.35 -0.90 29.58
N GLU A 665 -10.77 0.30 29.65
CA GLU A 665 -10.80 1.17 30.84
C GLU A 665 -12.20 1.77 31.07
N THR A 666 -12.84 2.30 30.04
CA THR A 666 -14.00 3.19 30.18
C THR A 666 -15.31 2.59 29.66
N GLY A 667 -15.28 1.64 28.74
CA GLY A 667 -16.45 1.10 28.05
C GLY A 667 -17.26 2.14 27.27
N GLY A 668 -16.66 3.30 26.93
CA GLY A 668 -17.40 4.46 26.44
C GLY A 668 -17.58 4.53 24.93
N PHE A 669 -16.79 3.81 24.14
CA PHE A 669 -16.91 3.80 22.69
C PHE A 669 -18.03 2.88 22.21
N THR A 670 -18.79 3.32 21.22
CA THR A 670 -19.94 2.61 20.64
C THR A 670 -19.61 1.89 19.33
N GLU A 671 -18.66 2.41 18.57
CA GLU A 671 -18.34 1.93 17.22
C GLU A 671 -16.92 2.29 16.81
N PHE A 672 -16.40 1.56 15.82
CA PHE A 672 -15.16 1.87 15.10
C PHE A 672 -15.46 2.32 13.67
N VAL A 673 -14.92 3.46 13.27
CA VAL A 673 -15.18 4.14 11.98
C VAL A 673 -13.87 4.39 11.22
N PRO A 674 -13.44 3.49 10.34
CA PRO A 674 -12.31 3.74 9.45
C PRO A 674 -12.65 4.75 8.37
N LEU A 675 -11.80 5.75 8.20
CA LEU A 675 -11.95 6.85 7.25
C LEU A 675 -10.75 6.87 6.29
N PRO A 676 -10.86 6.25 5.10
CA PRO A 676 -9.76 6.31 4.13
C PRO A 676 -9.50 7.75 3.69
N PHE A 677 -8.22 8.07 3.54
CA PHE A 677 -7.76 9.41 3.16
C PHE A 677 -8.20 9.76 1.73
N VAL A 678 -8.85 10.92 1.58
CA VAL A 678 -9.27 11.50 0.30
C VAL A 678 -8.26 12.59 -0.08
N HIS A 679 -7.53 12.40 -1.15
CA HIS A 679 -6.33 13.19 -1.47
C HIS A 679 -6.57 14.43 -2.34
N MET A 680 -7.61 14.43 -3.21
CA MET A 680 -7.74 15.33 -4.37
C MET A 680 -7.64 16.82 -4.03
N ALA A 681 -8.17 17.26 -2.90
CA ALA A 681 -8.05 18.64 -2.44
C ALA A 681 -7.30 18.77 -1.11
N SER A 682 -6.53 17.76 -0.75
CA SER A 682 -5.70 17.77 0.46
C SER A 682 -4.41 18.55 0.22
N PRO A 683 -4.08 19.55 1.06
CA PRO A 683 -2.85 20.32 0.91
C PRO A 683 -1.57 19.48 0.88
N ILE A 684 -1.47 18.44 1.70
CA ILE A 684 -0.27 17.59 1.76
C ILE A 684 -0.04 16.84 0.45
N TYR A 685 -1.11 16.35 -0.21
CA TYR A 685 -0.98 15.69 -1.50
C TYR A 685 -0.62 16.69 -2.62
N LEU A 686 -1.27 17.87 -2.62
CA LEU A 686 -0.95 18.95 -3.56
C LEU A 686 0.48 19.47 -3.40
N GLN A 687 1.06 19.34 -2.20
CA GLN A 687 2.48 19.59 -1.92
C GLN A 687 3.40 18.40 -2.25
N ARG A 688 2.87 17.34 -2.85
CA ARG A 688 3.60 16.11 -3.20
C ARG A 688 4.25 15.41 -2.00
N ALA A 689 3.60 15.43 -0.83
CA ALA A 689 4.14 14.91 0.42
C ALA A 689 3.26 13.82 1.08
N SER A 690 2.33 13.23 0.34
CA SER A 690 1.54 12.06 0.77
C SER A 690 1.20 11.16 -0.40
N ARG A 691 0.76 9.94 -0.09
CA ARG A 691 0.15 9.01 -1.05
C ARG A 691 -1.25 9.49 -1.47
N ARG A 692 -1.78 8.96 -2.58
CA ARG A 692 -3.14 9.24 -3.07
C ARG A 692 -4.26 8.50 -2.31
N GLY A 693 -4.05 8.14 -1.06
CA GLY A 693 -4.96 7.36 -0.25
C GLY A 693 -4.55 5.88 -0.17
N PRO A 694 -5.27 5.08 0.63
CA PRO A 694 -5.00 3.65 0.73
C PRO A 694 -5.37 2.93 -0.57
N THR A 695 -4.81 1.73 -0.78
CA THR A 695 -5.33 0.77 -1.75
C THR A 695 -6.65 0.17 -1.25
N PHE A 696 -7.48 -0.38 -2.14
CA PHE A 696 -8.72 -1.01 -1.70
C PHE A 696 -8.48 -2.25 -0.85
N ARG A 697 -7.37 -2.98 -1.07
CA ARG A 697 -6.89 -4.05 -0.20
C ARG A 697 -6.65 -3.55 1.23
N GLU A 698 -5.96 -2.44 1.39
CA GLU A 698 -5.72 -1.81 2.71
C GLU A 698 -7.04 -1.38 3.37
N VAL A 699 -8.02 -0.93 2.59
CA VAL A 699 -9.36 -0.61 3.09
C VAL A 699 -10.07 -1.86 3.63
N VAL A 700 -10.05 -2.96 2.88
CA VAL A 700 -10.65 -4.23 3.33
C VAL A 700 -9.96 -4.71 4.61
N LEU A 701 -8.63 -4.71 4.64
CA LEU A 701 -7.86 -5.13 5.80
C LEU A 701 -8.10 -4.25 7.03
N MET A 702 -8.19 -2.93 6.88
CA MET A 702 -8.45 -2.03 8.00
C MET A 702 -9.79 -2.35 8.70
N HIS A 703 -10.84 -2.62 7.94
CA HIS A 703 -12.15 -2.96 8.50
C HIS A 703 -12.14 -4.37 9.13
N ALA A 704 -11.54 -5.34 8.44
CA ALA A 704 -11.46 -6.71 8.92
C ALA A 704 -10.58 -6.83 10.19
N ILE A 705 -9.41 -6.21 10.18
CA ILE A 705 -8.50 -6.20 11.33
C ILE A 705 -9.12 -5.41 12.49
N GLY A 706 -9.82 -4.30 12.22
CA GLY A 706 -10.59 -3.58 13.22
C GLY A 706 -11.60 -4.50 13.92
N ARG A 707 -12.37 -5.29 13.16
CA ARG A 707 -13.28 -6.30 13.72
C ARG A 707 -12.56 -7.31 14.61
N ILE A 708 -11.40 -7.79 14.18
CA ILE A 708 -10.58 -8.75 14.92
C ILE A 708 -10.05 -8.13 16.23
N VAL A 709 -9.43 -6.97 16.12
CA VAL A 709 -8.78 -6.29 17.26
C VAL A 709 -9.82 -5.85 18.30
N TYR A 710 -10.99 -5.36 17.89
CA TYR A 710 -12.02 -4.90 18.84
C TYR A 710 -12.96 -6.00 19.32
N ARG A 711 -12.74 -7.28 18.99
CA ARG A 711 -13.53 -8.40 19.53
C ARG A 711 -13.64 -8.31 21.05
N GLY A 712 -14.89 -8.33 21.55
CA GLY A 712 -15.19 -8.23 22.98
C GLY A 712 -14.95 -6.84 23.60
N ALA A 713 -14.71 -5.81 22.78
CA ALA A 713 -14.54 -4.43 23.22
C ALA A 713 -15.50 -3.48 22.52
N ILE A 714 -15.55 -3.49 21.19
CA ILE A 714 -16.45 -2.68 20.36
C ILE A 714 -17.15 -3.61 19.37
N ASP A 715 -18.47 -3.66 19.44
CA ASP A 715 -19.28 -4.59 18.65
C ASP A 715 -19.58 -4.09 17.24
N ASN A 716 -19.45 -2.79 16.98
CA ASN A 716 -19.88 -2.19 15.73
C ASN A 716 -18.70 -1.66 14.91
N VAL A 717 -18.63 -2.06 13.64
CA VAL A 717 -17.66 -1.58 12.66
C VAL A 717 -18.42 -0.96 11.49
N GLN A 718 -18.19 0.33 11.27
CA GLN A 718 -18.88 1.12 10.27
C GLN A 718 -18.06 1.23 8.97
N ALA A 719 -18.74 1.25 7.82
CA ALA A 719 -18.16 1.63 6.52
C ALA A 719 -18.63 3.01 6.07
N SER A 720 -17.70 3.87 5.66
CA SER A 720 -17.99 5.24 5.21
C SER A 720 -18.30 5.27 3.70
N TRP A 721 -19.57 5.20 3.32
CA TRP A 721 -20.01 5.19 1.92
C TRP A 721 -19.61 6.44 1.14
N VAL A 722 -19.52 7.61 1.78
CA VAL A 722 -19.09 8.87 1.12
C VAL A 722 -17.64 8.84 0.63
N LYS A 723 -16.84 7.92 1.14
CA LYS A 723 -15.42 7.74 0.77
C LYS A 723 -15.18 6.51 -0.10
N LEU A 724 -16.07 5.53 -0.03
CA LEU A 724 -15.87 4.19 -0.61
C LEU A 724 -16.82 3.88 -1.77
N GLY A 725 -17.88 4.69 -1.92
CA GLY A 725 -19.00 4.35 -2.79
C GLY A 725 -19.80 3.14 -2.28
N LEU A 726 -20.95 2.89 -2.87
CA LEU A 726 -21.79 1.75 -2.51
C LEU A 726 -21.14 0.42 -2.91
N GLY A 727 -20.38 0.39 -4.02
CA GLY A 727 -19.62 -0.78 -4.46
C GLY A 727 -18.57 -1.21 -3.44
N GLY A 728 -17.80 -0.26 -2.89
CA GLY A 728 -16.84 -0.54 -1.84
C GLY A 728 -17.49 -1.05 -0.56
N VAL A 729 -18.56 -0.42 -0.12
CA VAL A 729 -19.31 -0.85 1.08
C VAL A 729 -19.84 -2.28 0.93
N ARG A 730 -20.30 -2.68 -0.26
CA ARG A 730 -20.78 -4.05 -0.53
C ARG A 730 -19.74 -5.11 -0.22
N GLN A 731 -18.48 -4.89 -0.60
CA GLN A 731 -17.39 -5.81 -0.28
C GLN A 731 -17.10 -5.84 1.22
N LEU A 732 -17.11 -4.68 1.88
CA LEU A 732 -16.81 -4.57 3.32
C LEU A 732 -17.85 -5.26 4.20
N LEU A 733 -19.11 -5.33 3.76
CA LEU A 733 -20.13 -6.14 4.44
C LEU A 733 -19.75 -7.63 4.51
N ARG A 734 -18.81 -8.11 3.71
CA ARG A 734 -18.22 -9.46 3.76
C ARG A 734 -16.88 -9.51 4.48
N ALA A 735 -16.44 -8.40 5.03
CA ALA A 735 -15.17 -8.24 5.72
C ALA A 735 -15.35 -7.73 7.18
N GLY A 736 -16.46 -8.13 7.83
CA GLY A 736 -16.69 -7.84 9.24
C GLY A 736 -17.46 -6.56 9.56
N VAL A 737 -17.87 -5.78 8.54
CA VAL A 737 -18.70 -4.58 8.71
C VAL A 737 -20.16 -4.96 9.01
N ASN A 738 -20.80 -4.23 9.93
CA ASN A 738 -22.20 -4.36 10.29
C ASN A 738 -22.96 -3.03 10.37
N ASP A 739 -22.31 -1.90 10.08
CA ASP A 739 -22.94 -0.58 10.13
C ASP A 739 -22.63 0.25 8.88
N LEU A 740 -23.63 0.87 8.31
CA LEU A 740 -23.53 1.72 7.11
C LEU A 740 -23.36 3.21 7.45
N GLY A 741 -23.29 3.54 8.74
CA GLY A 741 -23.25 4.91 9.20
C GLY A 741 -24.57 5.64 8.96
N GLY A 742 -24.46 6.91 8.72
CA GLY A 742 -25.61 7.80 8.55
C GLY A 742 -26.02 8.03 7.10
N THR A 743 -27.27 8.49 6.91
CA THR A 743 -27.72 9.07 5.63
C THR A 743 -26.92 10.29 5.23
N LEU A 744 -26.28 10.97 6.21
CA LEU A 744 -25.37 12.11 6.05
C LEU A 744 -25.93 13.25 5.20
N ILE A 745 -27.20 13.63 5.42
CA ILE A 745 -27.84 14.73 4.70
C ILE A 745 -26.93 15.97 4.75
N ASN A 746 -26.54 16.52 3.60
CA ASN A 746 -25.63 17.66 3.43
C ASN A 746 -24.18 17.40 3.92
N GLU A 747 -23.60 16.22 3.65
CA GLU A 747 -22.19 15.97 3.92
C GLU A 747 -21.31 16.91 3.06
N ASN A 748 -20.47 17.72 3.70
CA ASN A 748 -19.65 18.74 3.06
C ASN A 748 -18.14 18.54 3.26
N ILE A 749 -17.72 17.78 4.27
CA ILE A 749 -16.30 17.61 4.64
C ILE A 749 -15.58 16.75 3.61
N SER A 750 -16.12 15.57 3.30
CA SER A 750 -15.53 14.68 2.28
C SER A 750 -15.65 15.29 0.88
N ARG A 751 -16.76 15.96 0.58
CA ARG A 751 -16.93 16.72 -0.67
C ARG A 751 -15.87 17.81 -0.81
N ALA A 752 -15.55 18.54 0.25
CA ALA A 752 -14.51 19.57 0.23
C ALA A 752 -13.12 18.96 0.00
N ALA A 753 -12.88 17.71 0.44
CA ALA A 753 -11.68 16.97 0.15
C ALA A 753 -11.62 16.40 -1.27
N GLY A 754 -12.76 16.36 -1.98
CA GLY A 754 -12.86 15.93 -3.37
C GLY A 754 -13.71 14.69 -3.60
N ALA A 755 -14.37 14.13 -2.58
CA ALA A 755 -15.23 12.96 -2.76
C ALA A 755 -16.44 13.25 -3.66
N GLU A 756 -16.80 12.29 -4.52
CA GLU A 756 -17.78 12.41 -5.60
C GLU A 756 -19.06 11.61 -5.39
N HIS A 757 -19.15 10.76 -4.35
CA HIS A 757 -20.29 9.86 -4.06
C HIS A 757 -21.56 10.54 -3.58
N GLY A 758 -21.68 11.87 -3.69
CA GLY A 758 -22.87 12.61 -3.29
C GLY A 758 -22.85 13.07 -1.83
N GLN A 759 -24.00 13.61 -1.39
CA GLN A 759 -24.15 14.22 -0.08
C GLN A 759 -25.21 13.53 0.79
N MET A 760 -25.86 12.50 0.29
CA MET A 760 -26.92 11.76 1.00
C MET A 760 -27.07 10.37 0.39
N ALA A 761 -27.16 9.34 1.24
CA ALA A 761 -27.65 8.02 0.88
C ALA A 761 -29.04 7.80 1.47
N THR A 762 -29.88 7.03 0.77
CA THR A 762 -31.23 6.74 1.19
C THR A 762 -31.32 5.33 1.82
N GLU A 763 -32.39 5.08 2.57
CA GLU A 763 -32.68 3.71 3.05
C GLU A 763 -32.78 2.71 1.89
N ALA A 764 -33.34 3.14 0.73
CA ALA A 764 -33.45 2.29 -0.45
C ALA A 764 -32.07 1.86 -1.00
N ASP A 765 -31.10 2.79 -1.01
CA ASP A 765 -29.72 2.50 -1.40
C ASP A 765 -29.09 1.48 -0.46
N PHE A 766 -29.27 1.67 0.85
CA PHE A 766 -28.75 0.73 1.86
C PHE A 766 -29.42 -0.65 1.77
N ARG A 767 -30.73 -0.68 1.54
CA ARG A 767 -31.50 -1.91 1.34
C ARG A 767 -30.99 -2.71 0.15
N ALA A 768 -30.72 -2.02 -0.95
CA ALA A 768 -30.17 -2.64 -2.16
C ALA A 768 -28.77 -3.26 -1.95
N LEU A 769 -28.01 -2.79 -0.97
CA LEU A 769 -26.72 -3.41 -0.59
C LEU A 769 -26.87 -4.63 0.30
N VAL A 770 -27.82 -4.59 1.23
CA VAL A 770 -27.92 -5.53 2.36
C VAL A 770 -28.76 -6.76 2.02
N GLU A 771 -29.91 -6.59 1.36
CA GLU A 771 -30.85 -7.68 1.04
C GLU A 771 -30.25 -8.78 0.14
N PRO A 772 -29.45 -8.47 -0.90
CA PRO A 772 -28.80 -9.51 -1.72
C PRO A 772 -27.82 -10.40 -0.96
N LEU A 773 -27.35 -9.95 0.22
CA LEU A 773 -26.51 -10.74 1.11
C LEU A 773 -27.30 -11.66 2.06
N GLY A 774 -28.64 -11.64 1.98
CA GLY A 774 -29.51 -12.36 2.91
C GLY A 774 -29.52 -11.77 4.32
N ARG A 775 -29.09 -10.48 4.47
CA ARG A 775 -29.02 -9.79 5.76
C ARG A 775 -30.21 -8.84 5.92
N ARG A 776 -30.43 -8.41 7.17
CA ARG A 776 -31.55 -7.52 7.52
C ARG A 776 -31.03 -6.11 7.78
N LEU A 777 -31.56 -5.13 7.06
CA LEU A 777 -31.32 -3.72 7.30
C LEU A 777 -32.16 -3.23 8.48
N VAL A 778 -31.55 -2.54 9.46
CA VAL A 778 -32.21 -2.04 10.68
C VAL A 778 -31.82 -0.60 10.95
N GLN A 779 -32.80 0.27 11.11
CA GLN A 779 -32.52 1.63 11.57
C GLN A 779 -32.21 1.61 13.07
N ARG A 780 -31.11 2.28 13.46
CA ARG A 780 -30.66 2.42 14.84
C ARG A 780 -30.68 3.87 15.32
N THR A 781 -30.64 4.06 16.62
CA THR A 781 -30.25 5.32 17.24
C THR A 781 -28.72 5.44 17.26
N THR A 782 -28.18 6.61 17.60
CA THR A 782 -26.72 6.84 17.77
C THR A 782 -26.11 5.88 18.82
N LEU A 783 -26.86 5.50 19.83
CA LEU A 783 -26.42 4.58 20.90
C LEU A 783 -26.79 3.11 20.62
N TYR A 784 -27.03 2.76 19.36
CA TYR A 784 -27.36 1.40 18.91
C TYR A 784 -28.67 0.81 19.46
N GLY A 785 -29.57 1.64 19.97
CA GLY A 785 -30.96 1.25 20.23
C GLY A 785 -31.73 1.12 18.92
N ARG A 786 -32.76 0.29 18.88
CA ARG A 786 -33.64 0.13 17.71
C ARG A 786 -34.63 1.27 17.63
N VAL A 787 -34.99 1.65 16.41
CA VAL A 787 -36.04 2.63 16.10
C VAL A 787 -37.30 1.86 15.68
N ASP A 788 -38.48 2.24 16.18
CA ASP A 788 -39.74 1.64 15.75
C ASP A 788 -40.23 2.22 14.44
N ASP A 789 -41.28 1.61 13.86
CA ASP A 789 -41.88 2.04 12.59
C ASP A 789 -42.45 3.47 12.61
N ALA A 790 -42.60 4.06 13.82
CA ALA A 790 -43.02 5.43 14.02
C ALA A 790 -41.83 6.40 14.24
N GLY A 791 -40.59 5.90 14.15
CA GLY A 791 -39.37 6.67 14.32
C GLY A 791 -38.99 6.96 15.78
N HIS A 792 -39.55 6.22 16.74
CA HIS A 792 -39.24 6.37 18.17
C HIS A 792 -38.26 5.29 18.62
N ALA A 793 -37.32 5.68 19.49
CA ALA A 793 -36.40 4.73 20.11
C ALA A 793 -37.15 3.70 20.98
N ARG A 794 -37.01 2.41 20.65
CA ARG A 794 -37.48 1.33 21.55
C ARG A 794 -36.48 1.13 22.69
N ILE A 795 -36.96 1.09 23.91
CA ILE A 795 -36.15 0.67 25.07
C ILE A 795 -36.16 -0.84 25.07
N ASP A 796 -35.13 -1.49 24.53
CA ASP A 796 -34.95 -2.94 24.67
C ASP A 796 -34.52 -3.26 26.13
N THR A 797 -35.48 -3.74 26.90
CA THR A 797 -35.27 -4.19 28.32
C THR A 797 -34.40 -5.45 28.40
N GLU A 798 -34.15 -6.14 27.31
CA GLU A 798 -33.28 -7.35 27.31
C GLU A 798 -31.78 -7.02 27.09
N ALA A 799 -31.43 -6.01 26.31
CA ALA A 799 -30.04 -5.59 26.09
C ALA A 799 -29.40 -5.00 27.37
N SER A 800 -30.22 -4.44 28.29
CA SER A 800 -29.73 -3.92 29.57
C SER A 800 -29.32 -5.02 30.55
N ARG A 801 -29.68 -6.27 30.29
CA ARG A 801 -29.31 -7.43 31.18
C ARG A 801 -27.95 -8.02 30.81
N ASN A 802 -27.45 -7.85 29.58
CA ASN A 802 -26.15 -8.42 29.19
C ASN A 802 -24.94 -7.54 29.52
N THR A 803 -25.12 -6.26 29.83
CA THR A 803 -24.04 -5.39 30.30
C THR A 803 -23.66 -5.59 31.78
N GLY A 804 -24.42 -6.41 32.53
CA GLY A 804 -24.21 -6.68 33.95
C GLY A 804 -23.34 -7.92 34.24
N LEU A 805 -22.98 -8.73 33.26
CA LEU A 805 -22.33 -10.04 33.53
C LEU A 805 -20.77 -10.02 33.42
N ASN A 806 -20.15 -8.89 33.08
CA ASN A 806 -18.69 -8.82 33.02
C ASN A 806 -18.00 -8.28 34.28
N SER A 807 -18.71 -8.04 35.37
CA SER A 807 -18.07 -7.64 36.64
C SER A 807 -17.63 -8.81 37.53
N ALA A 808 -17.87 -10.06 37.12
CA ALA A 808 -17.57 -11.26 37.91
C ALA A 808 -16.29 -12.02 37.50
N LEU A 809 -15.57 -11.59 36.47
CA LEU A 809 -14.39 -12.32 35.96
C LEU A 809 -13.04 -11.62 36.22
N VAL A 810 -13.01 -10.53 37.00
CA VAL A 810 -11.75 -9.82 37.35
C VAL A 810 -11.32 -10.08 38.84
N ALA A 811 -11.99 -10.96 39.55
CA ALA A 811 -11.58 -11.34 40.90
C ALA A 811 -11.06 -12.79 40.96
N GLY A 812 -9.93 -13.04 40.28
CA GLY A 812 -9.30 -14.35 40.41
C GLY A 812 -8.24 -14.63 39.34
N ALA A 813 -7.11 -13.97 39.43
CA ALA A 813 -5.76 -14.51 39.13
C ALA A 813 -4.70 -13.43 39.44
#